data_f1a54dccc3d94fbb2c2685ff25ca5bc9
#
_entry.id   f1a54dccc3d94fbb2c2685ff25ca5bc9
#
_cell.length_a   1.000
_cell.length_b   1.000
_cell.length_c   1.000
_cell.angle_alpha   90.00
_cell.angle_beta   90.00
_cell.angle_gamma   90.00
#
_symmetry.space_group_name_H-M   'P 1'
#
loop_
_entity.id
_entity.type
_entity.pdbx_description
1 polymer ?
#
loop_
_entity_poly.entity_id
_entity_poly.type
_entity_poly.pdbx_seq_one_letter_code
_entity_poly.pdbx_strand_id
1 'polypeptide(L)'
;MTLEGFRHIAERPVIHIGSAANSGAVYENVANNYDVAVGGLPFFIGPNQTYPYKRETAQYRKQQIDQAKEPGEQTLTGWWLRSQSSFHYGAGIRYEEPIQGETVGLRFNKSAGVEVFNIGKVTLLPDVAKKSDVTNAPLMAGGTDTNGVDVVIFSDGAGLYRITAAGTKTTLTWGGSGTILAVAQDGENYYAANATGIYKGPLTGGSSGTSVFTHPSSVGTVTSVAMNWVKQRLIAGVNNYIFEVTPITSSPVTAANLSSNIATLKTDSVAHNFSVGSQVTVASMGTNYNGTWSVTAVPSATEFSYYHNHADADLTTGLTGSAVLASNNNLPIYVHPNAGWKWTGVCEGPNAIYIAGYSGDNSTVYRLSLDTAGNVPMLTKALTAADMPNGEIIYALGPYVGKYMVFGTSKGIRIGTIDTSGFVSSGYVTYGPITVVTNGYNPAEGTTLTGSPVKSITFNDRFAYCTVTNYIDNGDGTYSSGLVKIDLSREITPNQMAYATHLRMPTTNEAFSVVMIGKSGKLAVASTGSGVYFETDVCVSSGYLQTGQIRYFTMEDKHFELVKLRETLPMSGTLSLASIAADGSKTDIMTVGNSFDFTQDITGLDQFDAAPKESIGLRFTLNSSANQAVNSADAFNGYQLKALPAVRRQRIYTVPLLNYDFEGDKNNMTVGYEGRAAERLQALESTESNGDVIIFQDFTNNETVRCVIESTTFIRETPPERRFSGFGGRIVLQIRTV
;
A
#
# COMPACT_ATOMS: atom_id res chain seq x y z
N MET A 1 68.97 -35.11 36.37
CA MET A 1 68.39 -33.84 35.87
C MET A 1 67.15 -34.26 35.15
N THR A 2 65.99 -33.98 35.72
CA THR A 2 64.75 -34.34 35.09
C THR A 2 64.57 -33.44 33.88
N LEU A 3 64.13 -34.00 32.77
CA LEU A 3 63.87 -33.26 31.48
C LEU A 3 62.81 -32.18 31.60
N GLU A 4 62.26 -31.95 32.80
CA GLU A 4 61.17 -30.99 33.06
C GLU A 4 61.51 -29.55 32.61
N GLY A 5 62.73 -29.11 32.72
CA GLY A 5 63.09 -27.76 32.30
C GLY A 5 63.02 -27.54 30.79
N PHE A 6 63.34 -28.58 30.01
CA PHE A 6 63.26 -28.50 28.54
C PHE A 6 61.83 -28.62 28.02
N ARG A 7 61.03 -29.45 28.69
CA ARG A 7 59.61 -29.55 28.40
C ARG A 7 58.90 -28.18 28.47
N HIS A 8 59.16 -27.45 29.52
CA HIS A 8 58.59 -26.15 29.73
C HIS A 8 58.97 -25.10 28.68
N ILE A 9 60.16 -25.20 28.12
CA ILE A 9 60.66 -24.30 27.10
C ILE A 9 60.06 -24.66 25.73
N ALA A 10 59.97 -25.96 25.43
CA ALA A 10 59.50 -26.44 24.12
C ALA A 10 57.96 -26.42 23.94
N GLU A 11 57.22 -26.54 25.03
CA GLU A 11 55.76 -26.72 24.99
C GLU A 11 54.92 -25.54 25.56
N ARG A 12 55.61 -24.52 26.09
CA ARG A 12 54.88 -23.38 26.62
C ARG A 12 54.13 -22.65 25.50
N PRO A 13 52.83 -22.44 25.67
CA PRO A 13 52.16 -21.44 24.85
C PRO A 13 52.75 -20.06 25.16
N VAL A 14 53.33 -19.40 24.15
CA VAL A 14 54.15 -18.20 24.36
C VAL A 14 53.26 -16.96 24.50
N ILE A 15 52.10 -16.95 23.89
CA ILE A 15 51.25 -15.75 23.86
C ILE A 15 49.78 -16.12 23.93
N HIS A 16 49.07 -15.53 24.89
CA HIS A 16 47.64 -15.32 24.78
C HIS A 16 47.41 -14.02 24.08
N ILE A 17 46.94 -14.07 22.84
CA ILE A 17 46.63 -12.88 22.07
C ILE A 17 45.13 -12.59 22.18
N GLY A 18 44.77 -11.46 22.75
CA GLY A 18 43.42 -10.93 22.85
C GLY A 18 42.68 -11.27 24.14
N SER A 19 41.45 -10.79 24.25
CA SER A 19 40.59 -11.04 25.39
C SER A 19 40.28 -12.53 25.52
N ALA A 20 40.32 -13.04 26.73
CA ALA A 20 40.37 -14.46 27.10
C ALA A 20 39.36 -15.41 26.43
N ALA A 21 38.34 -14.93 25.80
CA ALA A 21 37.30 -15.79 25.23
C ALA A 21 37.58 -16.35 23.83
N ASN A 22 38.51 -15.75 23.04
CA ASN A 22 38.61 -16.08 21.61
C ASN A 22 40.04 -16.17 21.04
N SER A 23 41.06 -16.11 21.87
CA SER A 23 42.45 -16.13 21.43
C SER A 23 43.13 -17.38 21.99
N GLY A 24 43.19 -18.40 21.20
CA GLY A 24 43.92 -19.61 21.59
C GLY A 24 45.39 -19.35 21.85
N ALA A 25 46.04 -20.27 22.56
CA ALA A 25 47.48 -20.25 22.76
C ALA A 25 48.22 -20.50 21.44
N VAL A 26 49.28 -19.74 21.22
CA VAL A 26 50.18 -19.87 20.07
C VAL A 26 51.52 -20.49 20.56
N TYR A 27 52.04 -21.40 19.78
CA TYR A 27 53.36 -21.98 20.04
C TYR A 27 54.42 -21.23 19.23
N GLU A 28 55.45 -20.80 19.90
CA GLU A 28 56.63 -20.22 19.24
C GLU A 28 57.60 -21.30 18.79
N ASN A 29 57.60 -21.61 17.49
CA ASN A 29 58.45 -22.65 16.92
C ASN A 29 59.82 -22.07 16.50
N VAL A 30 60.55 -21.55 17.46
CA VAL A 30 61.83 -20.78 17.27
C VAL A 30 62.88 -21.50 16.45
N ALA A 31 62.86 -22.80 16.42
CA ALA A 31 63.89 -23.60 15.71
C ALA A 31 63.27 -24.63 14.74
N ASN A 32 62.03 -24.40 14.30
CA ASN A 32 61.31 -25.39 13.50
C ASN A 32 61.26 -26.77 14.10
N ASN A 33 61.09 -26.84 15.42
CA ASN A 33 61.22 -28.07 16.19
C ASN A 33 60.09 -29.08 15.91
N TYR A 34 58.93 -28.58 15.52
CA TYR A 34 57.74 -29.40 15.29
C TYR A 34 57.10 -29.07 13.91
N ASP A 35 56.18 -29.92 13.50
CA ASP A 35 55.45 -29.73 12.22
C ASP A 35 54.22 -28.86 12.37
N VAL A 36 53.50 -29.04 13.47
CA VAL A 36 52.26 -28.28 13.76
C VAL A 36 52.13 -27.97 15.23
N ALA A 37 51.26 -26.99 15.54
CA ALA A 37 50.77 -26.76 16.90
C ALA A 37 49.22 -26.61 16.90
N VAL A 38 48.57 -27.20 17.89
CA VAL A 38 47.14 -27.21 18.09
C VAL A 38 46.85 -26.63 19.47
N GLY A 39 46.21 -25.46 19.54
CA GLY A 39 45.95 -24.78 20.82
C GLY A 39 47.21 -24.53 21.64
N GLY A 40 48.35 -24.24 20.99
CA GLY A 40 49.64 -24.04 21.62
C GLY A 40 50.40 -25.33 21.99
N LEU A 41 49.85 -26.49 21.73
CA LEU A 41 50.52 -27.76 21.92
C LEU A 41 51.21 -28.21 20.63
N PRO A 42 52.57 -28.42 20.62
CA PRO A 42 53.29 -28.81 19.43
C PRO A 42 53.21 -30.30 19.18
N PHE A 43 53.16 -30.72 17.90
CA PHE A 43 53.10 -32.10 17.47
C PHE A 43 53.90 -32.32 16.19
N PHE A 44 54.32 -33.61 15.99
CA PHE A 44 54.74 -34.11 14.70
C PHE A 44 53.57 -34.69 13.94
N ILE A 45 53.55 -34.50 12.62
CA ILE A 45 52.59 -35.12 11.72
C ILE A 45 53.07 -36.51 11.35
N GLY A 46 52.24 -37.52 11.52
CA GLY A 46 52.59 -38.90 11.16
C GLY A 46 51.59 -39.46 10.12
N PRO A 47 51.59 -39.00 8.87
CA PRO A 47 50.71 -39.51 7.86
C PRO A 47 51.06 -40.93 7.46
N ASN A 48 50.02 -41.74 7.15
CA ASN A 48 50.17 -43.06 6.56
C ASN A 48 49.06 -43.30 5.52
N GLN A 49 49.02 -44.46 4.90
CA GLN A 49 48.01 -44.78 3.88
C GLN A 49 46.58 -44.72 4.43
N THR A 50 46.38 -45.10 5.70
CA THR A 50 45.04 -45.08 6.33
C THR A 50 44.66 -43.70 6.85
N TYR A 51 45.64 -42.94 7.35
CA TYR A 51 45.45 -41.64 7.96
C TYR A 51 46.33 -40.57 7.28
N PRO A 52 45.96 -40.12 6.06
CA PRO A 52 46.71 -39.09 5.37
C PRO A 52 46.47 -37.71 6.01
N TYR A 53 47.46 -36.82 5.91
CA TYR A 53 47.24 -35.40 6.14
C TYR A 53 46.43 -34.85 4.98
N LYS A 54 45.21 -34.32 5.28
CA LYS A 54 44.32 -33.75 4.29
C LYS A 54 43.94 -32.33 4.64
N ARG A 55 43.81 -31.53 3.59
CA ARG A 55 43.26 -30.19 3.64
C ARG A 55 42.17 -30.09 2.59
N GLU A 56 40.93 -29.90 3.02
CA GLU A 56 39.76 -29.86 2.15
C GLU A 56 38.98 -28.58 2.38
N THR A 57 38.30 -28.09 1.34
CA THR A 57 37.35 -27.00 1.50
C THR A 57 36.00 -27.60 1.82
N ALA A 58 35.38 -27.16 2.91
CA ALA A 58 34.06 -27.62 3.30
C ALA A 58 33.06 -27.30 2.20
N GLN A 59 32.28 -28.27 1.83
CA GLN A 59 31.17 -28.04 0.90
C GLN A 59 30.06 -27.29 1.62
N TYR A 60 29.49 -26.29 0.94
CA TYR A 60 28.30 -25.58 1.45
C TYR A 60 27.12 -26.54 1.52
N ARG A 61 26.57 -26.75 2.72
CA ARG A 61 25.38 -27.61 2.88
C ARG A 61 24.14 -26.82 2.57
N LYS A 62 23.43 -27.18 1.49
CA LYS A 62 22.18 -26.60 1.02
C LYS A 62 21.01 -26.72 1.99
N GLN A 63 21.04 -27.65 2.93
CA GLN A 63 19.88 -28.09 3.72
C GLN A 63 19.19 -27.01 4.56
N GLN A 64 19.85 -25.91 4.86
CA GLN A 64 19.23 -24.81 5.63
C GLN A 64 18.35 -23.88 4.80
N ILE A 65 18.45 -23.92 3.47
CA ILE A 65 17.76 -23.00 2.56
C ILE A 65 16.54 -23.67 1.94
N ASP A 66 16.55 -24.99 1.81
CA ASP A 66 15.42 -25.75 1.24
C ASP A 66 14.16 -25.74 2.13
N GLN A 67 14.22 -25.21 3.35
CA GLN A 67 13.09 -25.18 4.28
C GLN A 67 12.19 -23.95 4.13
N ALA A 68 12.68 -22.90 3.49
CA ALA A 68 11.91 -21.68 3.26
C ALA A 68 11.33 -21.69 1.83
N LYS A 69 10.30 -22.50 1.60
CA LYS A 69 9.63 -22.59 0.28
C LYS A 69 8.56 -21.52 0.17
N GLU A 70 8.95 -20.36 -0.32
CA GLU A 70 7.99 -19.40 -0.82
C GLU A 70 7.58 -19.73 -2.26
N PRO A 71 6.35 -19.38 -2.68
CA PRO A 71 5.96 -19.48 -4.07
C PRO A 71 6.94 -18.72 -4.98
N GLY A 72 7.59 -19.43 -5.88
CA GLY A 72 8.58 -18.86 -6.81
C GLY A 72 10.05 -19.00 -6.38
N GLU A 73 10.34 -19.47 -5.17
CA GLU A 73 11.71 -19.75 -4.74
C GLU A 73 12.01 -21.24 -4.82
N GLN A 74 13.05 -21.59 -5.57
CA GLN A 74 13.49 -22.96 -5.76
C GLN A 74 15.02 -23.04 -5.81
N THR A 75 15.57 -24.20 -5.44
CA THR A 75 16.97 -24.54 -5.68
C THR A 75 17.06 -25.46 -6.88
N LEU A 76 17.82 -25.08 -7.89
CA LEU A 76 18.11 -25.90 -9.05
C LEU A 76 19.62 -26.02 -9.21
N THR A 77 20.16 -27.25 -9.13
CA THR A 77 21.59 -27.55 -9.35
C THR A 77 22.58 -26.61 -8.63
N GLY A 78 22.28 -26.25 -7.38
CA GLY A 78 23.17 -25.38 -6.57
C GLY A 78 22.87 -23.89 -6.60
N TRP A 79 21.99 -23.46 -7.46
CA TRP A 79 21.54 -22.08 -7.55
C TRP A 79 20.32 -21.83 -6.68
N TRP A 80 20.27 -20.67 -6.07
CA TRP A 80 19.03 -20.13 -5.53
C TRP A 80 18.26 -19.47 -6.64
N LEU A 81 16.99 -19.80 -6.72
CA LEU A 81 16.11 -19.40 -7.80
C LEU A 81 14.92 -18.65 -7.23
N ARG A 82 14.65 -17.46 -7.77
CA ARG A 82 13.39 -16.76 -7.56
C ARG A 82 12.76 -16.48 -8.90
N SER A 83 11.50 -16.83 -9.06
CA SER A 83 10.69 -16.46 -10.21
C SER A 83 9.38 -15.81 -9.77
N GLN A 84 8.98 -14.77 -10.49
CA GLN A 84 7.71 -14.09 -10.25
C GLN A 84 7.10 -13.69 -11.58
N SER A 85 5.87 -14.16 -11.83
CA SER A 85 5.12 -13.91 -13.07
C SER A 85 3.87 -13.06 -12.87
N SER A 86 3.56 -12.68 -11.63
CA SER A 86 2.37 -11.91 -11.32
C SER A 86 2.63 -10.99 -10.12
N PHE A 87 1.98 -9.83 -10.12
CA PHE A 87 2.23 -8.75 -9.14
C PHE A 87 0.93 -8.19 -8.55
N HIS A 88 -0.15 -8.92 -8.69
CA HIS A 88 -1.51 -8.45 -8.47
C HIS A 88 -1.91 -8.31 -6.98
N TYR A 89 -1.04 -8.69 -6.05
CA TYR A 89 -1.20 -8.37 -4.62
C TYR A 89 -0.57 -7.02 -4.22
N GLY A 90 -0.13 -6.23 -5.22
CA GLY A 90 0.18 -4.83 -5.05
C GLY A 90 1.54 -4.51 -4.45
N ALA A 91 1.72 -3.21 -4.21
CA ALA A 91 2.97 -2.62 -3.74
C ALA A 91 3.16 -2.77 -2.22
N GLY A 92 4.34 -2.34 -1.73
CA GLY A 92 4.60 -2.05 -0.32
C GLY A 92 5.50 -3.05 0.39
N ILE A 93 6.13 -4.00 -0.29
CA ILE A 93 7.17 -4.82 0.34
C ILE A 93 8.57 -4.25 0.12
N ARG A 94 9.32 -4.13 1.21
CA ARG A 94 10.73 -3.72 1.17
C ARG A 94 11.67 -4.88 0.91
N TYR A 95 11.42 -6.00 1.54
CA TYR A 95 12.18 -7.25 1.37
C TYR A 95 11.24 -8.33 0.84
N GLU A 96 11.73 -9.12 -0.10
CA GLU A 96 11.02 -10.27 -0.67
C GLU A 96 11.06 -11.46 0.31
N GLU A 97 10.49 -11.27 1.50
CA GLU A 97 10.42 -12.27 2.57
C GLU A 97 8.99 -12.44 3.05
N PRO A 98 8.55 -13.66 3.37
CA PRO A 98 7.22 -13.87 3.89
C PRO A 98 7.09 -13.22 5.26
N ILE A 99 6.09 -12.38 5.40
CA ILE A 99 5.48 -12.08 6.68
C ILE A 99 4.35 -13.08 6.85
N GLN A 100 4.18 -13.64 8.04
CA GLN A 100 3.18 -14.66 8.31
C GLN A 100 1.79 -14.21 7.82
N GLY A 101 1.22 -14.94 6.86
CA GLY A 101 -0.09 -14.65 6.27
C GLY A 101 -0.07 -13.77 5.01
N GLU A 102 1.08 -13.31 4.53
CA GLU A 102 1.18 -12.52 3.29
C GLU A 102 1.51 -13.36 2.05
N THR A 103 0.97 -12.97 0.92
CA THR A 103 1.26 -13.55 -0.40
C THR A 103 2.45 -12.83 -1.06
N VAL A 104 3.62 -12.94 -0.46
CA VAL A 104 4.83 -12.20 -0.84
C VAL A 104 5.25 -12.42 -2.28
N GLY A 105 5.15 -13.66 -2.77
CA GLY A 105 5.52 -14.01 -4.14
C GLY A 105 4.68 -13.35 -5.23
N LEU A 106 3.66 -12.55 -4.88
CA LEU A 106 2.74 -11.86 -5.79
C LEU A 106 2.70 -10.33 -5.53
N ARG A 107 3.58 -9.84 -4.65
CA ARG A 107 3.73 -8.42 -4.31
C ARG A 107 5.01 -7.84 -4.91
N PHE A 108 5.16 -6.53 -4.78
CA PHE A 108 6.34 -5.79 -5.22
C PHE A 108 6.59 -4.57 -4.32
N ASN A 109 7.70 -3.86 -4.51
CA ASN A 109 8.03 -2.69 -3.69
C ASN A 109 7.22 -1.46 -4.13
N LYS A 110 7.42 -0.98 -5.35
CA LYS A 110 6.78 0.20 -5.90
C LYS A 110 6.66 0.15 -7.42
N SER A 111 5.73 0.93 -7.96
CA SER A 111 5.53 1.07 -9.40
C SER A 111 5.07 2.48 -9.75
N ALA A 112 5.22 2.87 -11.00
CA ALA A 112 4.58 4.03 -11.58
C ALA A 112 4.33 3.81 -13.07
N GLY A 113 3.17 4.24 -13.57
CA GLY A 113 2.83 4.16 -14.98
C GLY A 113 2.55 2.74 -15.50
N VAL A 114 2.39 1.75 -14.64
CA VAL A 114 2.11 0.36 -15.03
C VAL A 114 0.88 -0.22 -14.34
N GLU A 115 0.09 -1.00 -15.08
CA GLU A 115 -1.03 -1.80 -14.57
C GLU A 115 -0.52 -3.16 -14.10
N VAL A 116 -0.72 -3.47 -12.83
CA VAL A 116 -0.17 -4.67 -12.17
C VAL A 116 -1.24 -5.68 -11.74
N PHE A 117 -2.52 -5.28 -11.73
CA PHE A 117 -3.61 -6.15 -11.23
C PHE A 117 -4.06 -7.21 -12.24
N ASN A 118 -3.51 -7.20 -13.45
CA ASN A 118 -3.70 -8.26 -14.42
C ASN A 118 -2.81 -9.46 -14.05
N ILE A 119 -3.43 -10.63 -13.88
CA ILE A 119 -2.70 -11.86 -13.54
C ILE A 119 -1.78 -12.26 -14.71
N GLY A 120 -0.50 -12.45 -14.40
CA GLY A 120 0.49 -12.94 -15.37
C GLY A 120 1.02 -11.89 -16.36
N LYS A 121 0.65 -10.62 -16.22
CA LYS A 121 1.19 -9.56 -17.08
C LYS A 121 1.17 -8.19 -16.41
N VAL A 122 2.17 -7.38 -16.74
CA VAL A 122 2.27 -5.96 -16.39
C VAL A 122 2.31 -5.18 -17.69
N THR A 123 1.43 -4.18 -17.84
CA THR A 123 1.31 -3.34 -19.03
C THR A 123 1.44 -1.88 -18.66
N LEU A 124 1.68 -1.01 -19.65
CA LEU A 124 1.63 0.43 -19.41
C LEU A 124 0.20 0.90 -19.13
N LEU A 125 0.07 1.88 -18.24
CA LEU A 125 -1.19 2.55 -17.95
C LEU A 125 -1.55 3.58 -19.03
N PRO A 126 -2.82 3.98 -19.12
CA PRO A 126 -3.23 5.13 -19.92
C PRO A 126 -2.50 6.41 -19.51
N ASP A 127 -2.20 7.25 -20.47
CA ASP A 127 -1.73 8.62 -20.24
C ASP A 127 -2.89 9.56 -19.92
N VAL A 128 -2.58 10.76 -19.44
CA VAL A 128 -3.57 11.79 -19.13
C VAL A 128 -3.40 13.01 -20.03
N ALA A 129 -4.53 13.54 -20.51
CA ALA A 129 -4.55 14.78 -21.27
C ALA A 129 -5.24 15.90 -20.49
N LYS A 130 -4.57 17.04 -20.38
CA LYS A 130 -5.15 18.24 -19.79
C LYS A 130 -6.29 18.77 -20.68
N LYS A 131 -7.49 18.93 -20.11
CA LYS A 131 -8.67 19.40 -20.81
C LYS A 131 -9.06 20.83 -20.42
N SER A 132 -8.67 21.30 -19.26
CA SER A 132 -8.93 22.67 -18.80
C SER A 132 -7.88 23.08 -17.77
N ASP A 133 -7.52 24.38 -17.79
CA ASP A 133 -6.84 25.01 -16.68
C ASP A 133 -7.79 25.24 -15.51
N VAL A 134 -7.26 25.22 -14.30
CA VAL A 134 -7.95 25.47 -13.03
C VAL A 134 -7.05 26.27 -12.12
N THR A 135 -7.60 27.31 -11.48
CA THR A 135 -6.88 28.17 -10.55
C THR A 135 -7.13 27.80 -9.10
N ASN A 136 -8.36 27.48 -8.77
CA ASN A 136 -8.79 27.12 -7.41
C ASN A 136 -8.88 25.61 -7.22
N ALA A 137 -9.25 25.15 -6.03
CA ALA A 137 -9.52 23.76 -5.74
C ALA A 137 -10.76 23.27 -6.50
N PRO A 138 -10.63 22.35 -7.47
CA PRO A 138 -11.74 21.95 -8.33
C PRO A 138 -12.57 20.85 -7.68
N LEU A 139 -13.84 21.12 -7.46
CA LEU A 139 -14.81 20.11 -7.07
C LEU A 139 -15.41 19.51 -8.34
N MET A 140 -15.53 18.20 -8.43
CA MET A 140 -16.02 17.52 -9.64
C MET A 140 -17.17 16.57 -9.35
N ALA A 141 -18.03 16.40 -10.36
CA ALA A 141 -19.01 15.32 -10.43
C ALA A 141 -19.05 14.77 -11.87
N GLY A 142 -18.97 13.46 -12.02
CA GLY A 142 -19.04 12.79 -13.32
C GLY A 142 -20.40 12.16 -13.55
N GLY A 143 -20.87 12.13 -14.78
CA GLY A 143 -22.16 11.54 -15.12
C GLY A 143 -22.36 11.40 -16.62
N THR A 144 -23.52 10.86 -17.02
CA THR A 144 -23.98 10.80 -18.41
C THR A 144 -25.23 11.65 -18.49
N ASP A 145 -25.26 12.59 -19.42
CA ASP A 145 -26.46 13.46 -19.60
C ASP A 145 -27.62 12.70 -20.27
N THR A 146 -28.81 13.34 -20.33
CA THR A 146 -30.01 12.75 -20.90
C THR A 146 -29.90 12.44 -22.40
N ASN A 147 -28.91 13.01 -23.08
CA ASN A 147 -28.60 12.71 -24.49
C ASN A 147 -27.60 11.52 -24.62
N GLY A 148 -27.24 10.91 -23.51
CA GLY A 148 -26.24 9.81 -23.49
C GLY A 148 -24.79 10.25 -23.63
N VAL A 149 -24.51 11.57 -23.50
CA VAL A 149 -23.14 12.11 -23.58
C VAL A 149 -22.50 12.06 -22.20
N ASP A 150 -21.34 11.44 -22.12
CA ASP A 150 -20.55 11.38 -20.89
C ASP A 150 -19.90 12.74 -20.61
N VAL A 151 -20.06 13.22 -19.38
CA VAL A 151 -19.67 14.57 -18.96
C VAL A 151 -19.03 14.58 -17.59
N VAL A 152 -18.19 15.57 -17.37
CA VAL A 152 -17.67 15.97 -16.06
C VAL A 152 -18.08 17.42 -15.81
N ILE A 153 -18.75 17.64 -14.69
CA ILE A 153 -19.02 18.97 -14.16
C ILE A 153 -17.90 19.31 -13.18
N PHE A 154 -17.34 20.49 -13.27
CA PHE A 154 -16.31 20.94 -12.31
C PHE A 154 -16.46 22.42 -11.96
N SER A 155 -16.06 22.77 -10.74
CA SER A 155 -16.00 24.17 -10.29
C SER A 155 -14.57 24.71 -10.37
N ASP A 156 -14.46 26.03 -10.59
CA ASP A 156 -13.22 26.79 -10.38
C ASP A 156 -13.61 28.13 -9.71
N GLY A 157 -13.53 28.16 -8.38
CA GLY A 157 -14.02 29.29 -7.57
C GLY A 157 -15.54 29.48 -7.73
N ALA A 158 -15.96 30.58 -8.34
CA ALA A 158 -17.38 30.91 -8.61
C ALA A 158 -17.87 30.34 -9.95
N GLY A 159 -16.99 29.88 -10.83
CA GLY A 159 -17.32 29.32 -12.13
C GLY A 159 -17.71 27.85 -12.03
N LEU A 160 -18.74 27.47 -12.78
CA LEU A 160 -19.14 26.07 -12.99
C LEU A 160 -19.04 25.75 -14.48
N TYR A 161 -18.42 24.62 -14.78
CA TYR A 161 -18.12 24.22 -16.14
C TYR A 161 -18.53 22.76 -16.38
N ARG A 162 -18.84 22.48 -17.62
CA ARG A 162 -19.09 21.13 -18.15
C ARG A 162 -18.03 20.80 -19.19
N ILE A 163 -17.44 19.61 -19.09
CA ILE A 163 -16.56 19.07 -20.14
C ILE A 163 -17.13 17.73 -20.59
N THR A 164 -17.28 17.54 -21.90
CA THR A 164 -17.63 16.24 -22.49
C THR A 164 -16.43 15.30 -22.52
N ALA A 165 -16.66 13.99 -22.63
CA ALA A 165 -15.59 12.99 -22.79
C ALA A 165 -14.68 13.34 -23.99
N ALA A 166 -15.21 13.96 -25.05
CA ALA A 166 -14.44 14.45 -26.19
C ALA A 166 -13.55 15.67 -25.86
N GLY A 167 -13.77 16.31 -24.70
CA GLY A 167 -12.99 17.46 -24.24
C GLY A 167 -13.58 18.83 -24.54
N THR A 168 -14.84 18.90 -25.01
CA THR A 168 -15.52 20.18 -25.24
C THR A 168 -15.94 20.79 -23.91
N LYS A 169 -15.39 21.96 -23.59
CA LYS A 169 -15.70 22.74 -22.38
C LYS A 169 -16.81 23.72 -22.66
N THR A 170 -17.78 23.82 -21.75
CA THR A 170 -18.89 24.77 -21.77
C THR A 170 -19.06 25.39 -20.38
N THR A 171 -19.26 26.70 -20.30
CA THR A 171 -19.60 27.39 -19.04
C THR A 171 -21.09 27.16 -18.73
N LEU A 172 -21.39 26.84 -17.48
CA LEU A 172 -22.74 26.65 -16.98
C LEU A 172 -23.19 27.88 -16.20
N THR A 173 -24.38 28.37 -16.52
CA THR A 173 -25.08 29.40 -15.73
C THR A 173 -25.82 28.71 -14.61
N TRP A 174 -25.18 28.53 -13.44
CA TRP A 174 -25.73 27.71 -12.36
C TRP A 174 -26.73 28.42 -11.43
N GLY A 175 -27.02 29.67 -11.68
CA GLY A 175 -28.10 30.44 -11.00
C GLY A 175 -27.70 31.07 -9.66
N GLY A 176 -26.57 30.70 -9.07
CA GLY A 176 -26.02 31.31 -7.86
C GLY A 176 -24.85 32.24 -8.14
N SER A 177 -24.29 32.80 -7.07
CA SER A 177 -23.12 33.70 -7.11
C SER A 177 -22.13 33.37 -5.97
N GLY A 178 -20.86 33.75 -6.14
CA GLY A 178 -19.80 33.46 -5.16
C GLY A 178 -19.24 32.06 -5.29
N THR A 179 -18.31 31.71 -4.38
CA THR A 179 -17.56 30.45 -4.42
C THR A 179 -18.45 29.23 -4.27
N ILE A 180 -18.28 28.26 -5.14
CA ILE A 180 -18.92 26.95 -5.06
C ILE A 180 -18.20 26.12 -4.01
N LEU A 181 -18.96 25.59 -3.04
CA LEU A 181 -18.46 24.80 -1.90
C LEU A 181 -18.67 23.29 -2.06
N ALA A 182 -19.62 22.87 -2.88
CA ALA A 182 -19.85 21.45 -3.18
C ALA A 182 -20.53 21.28 -4.54
N VAL A 183 -20.29 20.15 -5.21
CA VAL A 183 -20.91 19.74 -6.46
C VAL A 183 -21.35 18.28 -6.33
N ALA A 184 -22.56 17.96 -6.80
CA ALA A 184 -23.10 16.60 -6.89
C ALA A 184 -23.93 16.44 -8.17
N GLN A 185 -24.38 15.23 -8.48
CA GLN A 185 -25.26 14.94 -9.61
C GLN A 185 -26.19 13.75 -9.31
N ASP A 186 -27.36 13.69 -10.00
CA ASP A 186 -28.37 12.63 -9.82
C ASP A 186 -28.57 11.75 -11.09
N GLY A 187 -27.72 11.91 -12.11
CA GLY A 187 -27.83 11.24 -13.41
C GLY A 187 -28.44 12.13 -14.50
N GLU A 188 -29.27 13.08 -14.15
CA GLU A 188 -29.90 14.03 -15.10
C GLU A 188 -29.45 15.46 -14.87
N ASN A 189 -29.22 15.81 -13.61
CA ASN A 189 -28.95 17.17 -13.17
C ASN A 189 -27.68 17.26 -12.35
N TYR A 190 -27.06 18.43 -12.40
CA TYR A 190 -26.04 18.82 -11.42
C TYR A 190 -26.66 19.59 -10.27
N TYR A 191 -26.00 19.55 -9.14
CA TYR A 191 -26.26 20.37 -7.96
C TYR A 191 -24.99 21.12 -7.62
N ALA A 192 -25.10 22.44 -7.40
CA ALA A 192 -23.99 23.29 -6.97
C ALA A 192 -24.41 24.03 -5.70
N ALA A 193 -23.59 23.94 -4.65
CA ALA A 193 -23.85 24.63 -3.39
C ALA A 193 -22.86 25.79 -3.20
N ASN A 194 -23.35 26.90 -2.65
CA ASN A 194 -22.54 28.02 -2.20
C ASN A 194 -22.90 28.43 -0.76
N ALA A 195 -22.46 29.58 -0.31
CA ALA A 195 -22.77 30.09 1.03
C ALA A 195 -24.25 30.43 1.25
N THR A 196 -25.05 30.60 0.21
CA THR A 196 -26.46 31.02 0.30
C THR A 196 -27.46 29.89 0.11
N GLY A 197 -27.10 28.85 -0.65
CA GLY A 197 -28.03 27.78 -0.95
C GLY A 197 -27.49 26.73 -1.92
N ILE A 198 -28.39 25.88 -2.40
CA ILE A 198 -28.11 24.82 -3.37
C ILE A 198 -28.96 25.07 -4.62
N TYR A 199 -28.31 24.95 -5.76
CA TYR A 199 -28.89 25.22 -7.08
C TYR A 199 -28.81 23.96 -7.93
N LYS A 200 -29.87 23.73 -8.75
CA LYS A 200 -29.99 22.57 -9.62
C LYS A 200 -30.08 23.03 -11.08
N GLY A 201 -29.39 22.37 -11.97
CA GLY A 201 -29.49 22.56 -13.40
C GLY A 201 -29.23 21.25 -14.18
N PRO A 202 -29.63 21.18 -15.46
CA PRO A 202 -29.50 19.97 -16.26
C PRO A 202 -28.03 19.71 -16.61
N LEU A 203 -27.63 18.43 -16.62
CA LEU A 203 -26.27 17.99 -17.04
C LEU A 203 -26.00 18.32 -18.51
N THR A 204 -27.06 18.45 -19.35
CA THR A 204 -26.92 18.87 -20.75
C THR A 204 -26.41 20.31 -20.89
N GLY A 205 -26.57 21.14 -19.87
CA GLY A 205 -26.38 22.59 -19.97
C GLY A 205 -27.50 23.27 -20.72
N GLY A 206 -27.30 24.51 -21.13
CA GLY A 206 -28.26 25.28 -21.96
C GLY A 206 -29.37 26.00 -21.19
N SER A 207 -29.65 25.64 -19.95
CA SER A 207 -30.58 26.33 -19.08
C SER A 207 -29.90 26.85 -17.82
N SER A 208 -30.36 28.01 -17.31
CA SER A 208 -29.87 28.50 -16.01
C SER A 208 -30.34 27.57 -14.90
N GLY A 209 -29.44 27.32 -13.95
CA GLY A 209 -29.77 26.62 -12.73
C GLY A 209 -30.78 27.41 -11.89
N THR A 210 -31.58 26.68 -11.12
CA THR A 210 -32.61 27.23 -10.21
C THR A 210 -32.27 26.90 -8.76
N SER A 211 -32.57 27.77 -7.81
CA SER A 211 -32.44 27.49 -6.40
C SER A 211 -33.40 26.39 -5.99
N VAL A 212 -32.89 25.33 -5.35
CA VAL A 212 -33.71 24.24 -4.79
C VAL A 212 -33.68 24.22 -3.27
N PHE A 213 -32.73 24.93 -2.66
CA PHE A 213 -32.61 25.02 -1.22
C PHE A 213 -31.90 26.32 -0.83
N THR A 214 -32.47 27.06 0.11
CA THR A 214 -31.85 28.23 0.73
C THR A 214 -31.42 27.87 2.14
N HIS A 215 -30.16 28.14 2.50
CA HIS A 215 -29.67 27.84 3.84
C HIS A 215 -30.47 28.60 4.88
N PRO A 216 -31.03 27.92 5.91
CA PRO A 216 -31.76 28.61 6.98
C PRO A 216 -30.82 29.56 7.75
N SER A 217 -31.38 30.68 8.22
CA SER A 217 -30.62 31.67 9.02
C SER A 217 -30.02 31.09 10.30
N SER A 218 -30.59 29.99 10.82
CA SER A 218 -30.10 29.26 11.99
C SER A 218 -28.70 28.62 11.78
N VAL A 219 -28.29 28.39 10.52
CA VAL A 219 -26.97 27.82 10.20
C VAL A 219 -25.85 28.87 10.35
N GLY A 220 -26.22 30.17 10.32
CA GLY A 220 -25.26 31.25 10.35
C GLY A 220 -24.43 31.36 9.06
N THR A 221 -23.22 31.84 9.15
CA THR A 221 -22.30 31.97 7.99
C THR A 221 -21.86 30.58 7.53
N VAL A 222 -22.19 30.19 6.31
CA VAL A 222 -21.82 28.91 5.73
C VAL A 222 -20.38 28.96 5.21
N THR A 223 -19.54 28.10 5.73
CA THR A 223 -18.12 27.99 5.36
C THR A 223 -17.76 26.63 4.77
N SER A 224 -18.61 25.60 4.96
CA SER A 224 -18.41 24.26 4.43
C SER A 224 -19.73 23.63 4.03
N VAL A 225 -19.72 22.97 2.88
CA VAL A 225 -20.82 22.13 2.41
C VAL A 225 -20.23 20.81 1.92
N ALA A 226 -20.81 19.70 2.35
CA ALA A 226 -20.56 18.36 1.80
C ALA A 226 -21.89 17.81 1.32
N MET A 227 -22.01 17.44 0.06
CA MET A 227 -23.27 16.89 -0.44
C MET A 227 -23.03 15.73 -1.41
N ASN A 228 -23.97 14.82 -1.44
CA ASN A 228 -23.96 13.70 -2.38
C ASN A 228 -25.39 13.22 -2.64
N TRP A 229 -25.58 12.68 -3.83
CA TRP A 229 -26.81 11.99 -4.20
C TRP A 229 -26.73 10.53 -3.74
N VAL A 230 -27.51 10.17 -2.74
CA VAL A 230 -27.48 8.85 -2.10
C VAL A 230 -28.91 8.33 -1.92
N LYS A 231 -29.15 7.06 -2.27
CA LYS A 231 -30.47 6.42 -2.15
C LYS A 231 -31.61 7.27 -2.74
N GLN A 232 -31.37 7.83 -3.93
CA GLN A 232 -32.31 8.71 -4.66
C GLN A 232 -32.67 10.01 -3.92
N ARG A 233 -31.77 10.50 -3.06
CA ARG A 233 -31.97 11.71 -2.26
C ARG A 233 -30.70 12.55 -2.27
N LEU A 234 -30.84 13.87 -2.26
CA LEU A 234 -29.72 14.77 -2.05
C LEU A 234 -29.56 15.02 -0.54
N ILE A 235 -28.47 14.56 0.04
CA ILE A 235 -28.12 14.84 1.43
C ILE A 235 -27.01 15.88 1.44
N ALA A 236 -27.19 16.93 2.23
CA ALA A 236 -26.24 18.02 2.39
C ALA A 236 -25.89 18.25 3.84
N GLY A 237 -24.61 18.15 4.17
CA GLY A 237 -24.02 18.62 5.41
C GLY A 237 -23.60 20.09 5.23
N VAL A 238 -24.19 21.00 5.94
CA VAL A 238 -23.92 22.46 5.87
C VAL A 238 -23.44 22.91 7.24
N ASN A 239 -22.17 23.33 7.36
CA ASN A 239 -21.50 23.53 8.65
C ASN A 239 -21.71 22.31 9.55
N ASN A 240 -22.33 22.44 10.73
CA ASN A 240 -22.66 21.35 11.67
C ASN A 240 -24.08 20.77 11.50
N TYR A 241 -24.84 21.20 10.48
CA TYR A 241 -26.18 20.73 10.18
C TYR A 241 -26.20 19.71 9.05
N ILE A 242 -27.17 18.78 9.06
CA ILE A 242 -27.45 17.85 7.97
C ILE A 242 -28.88 18.08 7.50
N PHE A 243 -29.06 18.24 6.19
CA PHE A 243 -30.33 18.43 5.53
C PHE A 243 -30.57 17.34 4.47
N GLU A 244 -31.81 16.95 4.30
CA GLU A 244 -32.30 16.33 3.08
C GLU A 244 -32.84 17.44 2.15
N VAL A 245 -32.26 17.55 0.96
CA VAL A 245 -32.64 18.54 -0.02
C VAL A 245 -33.61 17.91 -1.00
N THR A 246 -34.88 18.21 -0.85
CA THR A 246 -35.93 17.84 -1.82
C THR A 246 -36.19 19.02 -2.76
N PRO A 247 -36.29 18.77 -4.09
CA PRO A 247 -36.72 19.82 -5.01
C PRO A 247 -38.08 20.37 -4.58
N ILE A 248 -38.18 21.68 -4.51
CA ILE A 248 -39.47 22.34 -4.22
C ILE A 248 -40.39 22.07 -5.40
N THR A 249 -41.31 21.14 -5.25
CA THR A 249 -42.36 20.90 -6.22
C THR A 249 -43.56 21.77 -5.81
N SER A 250 -43.73 22.86 -6.51
CA SER A 250 -44.94 23.69 -6.36
C SER A 250 -46.11 23.02 -7.07
N SER A 251 -47.14 22.72 -6.31
CA SER A 251 -48.43 22.24 -6.88
C SER A 251 -49.37 23.41 -7.08
N PRO A 252 -49.69 23.77 -8.33
CA PRO A 252 -50.69 24.81 -8.58
C PRO A 252 -52.04 24.41 -7.98
N VAL A 253 -52.70 25.32 -7.27
CA VAL A 253 -54.01 25.06 -6.67
C VAL A 253 -55.11 25.54 -7.65
N THR A 254 -55.99 24.64 -8.01
CA THR A 254 -57.05 24.88 -8.98
C THR A 254 -58.45 25.12 -8.35
N ALA A 255 -58.62 24.69 -7.11
CA ALA A 255 -59.78 24.95 -6.30
C ALA A 255 -59.46 24.92 -4.81
N ALA A 256 -60.16 25.68 -4.01
CA ALA A 256 -60.05 25.69 -2.57
C ALA A 256 -61.43 25.94 -1.93
N ASN A 257 -61.74 25.14 -0.90
CA ASN A 257 -62.96 25.30 -0.12
C ASN A 257 -62.53 25.30 1.39
N LEU A 258 -63.06 26.30 2.09
CA LEU A 258 -62.90 26.37 3.56
C LEU A 258 -64.30 26.27 4.17
N SER A 259 -64.57 25.21 4.88
CA SER A 259 -65.84 24.98 5.55
C SER A 259 -65.60 24.37 6.93
N SER A 260 -66.28 24.91 7.95
CA SER A 260 -66.18 24.44 9.31
C SER A 260 -64.72 24.37 9.85
N ASN A 261 -63.89 25.37 9.52
CA ASN A 261 -62.49 25.49 9.88
C ASN A 261 -61.56 24.42 9.20
N ILE A 262 -62.02 23.74 8.19
CA ILE A 262 -61.22 22.81 7.38
C ILE A 262 -61.06 23.38 5.99
N ALA A 263 -59.86 23.73 5.61
CA ALA A 263 -59.52 24.12 4.25
C ALA A 263 -59.16 22.85 3.45
N THR A 264 -59.89 22.61 2.35
CA THR A 264 -59.58 21.56 1.38
C THR A 264 -59.17 22.21 0.07
N LEU A 265 -57.96 21.90 -0.37
CA LEU A 265 -57.38 22.43 -1.60
C LEU A 265 -57.23 21.34 -2.61
N LYS A 266 -57.54 21.66 -3.86
CA LYS A 266 -57.36 20.79 -5.01
C LYS A 266 -56.22 21.32 -5.86
N THR A 267 -55.24 20.46 -6.14
CA THR A 267 -54.15 20.76 -7.05
C THR A 267 -54.53 20.38 -8.48
N ASP A 268 -53.71 20.79 -9.43
CA ASP A 268 -53.87 20.39 -10.84
C ASP A 268 -53.77 18.86 -10.99
N SER A 269 -53.96 18.35 -12.18
CA SER A 269 -53.97 16.91 -12.53
C SER A 269 -52.74 16.12 -12.08
N VAL A 270 -51.68 16.79 -11.61
CA VAL A 270 -50.44 16.16 -11.09
C VAL A 270 -50.58 15.94 -9.58
N ALA A 271 -50.25 14.73 -9.13
CA ALA A 271 -50.24 14.37 -7.73
C ALA A 271 -49.33 15.30 -6.90
N HIS A 272 -49.87 15.83 -5.79
CA HIS A 272 -49.13 16.76 -4.92
C HIS A 272 -48.11 16.06 -3.99
N ASN A 273 -48.16 14.75 -3.81
CA ASN A 273 -47.31 13.93 -2.97
C ASN A 273 -47.22 14.37 -1.48
N PHE A 274 -48.21 15.09 -0.95
CA PHE A 274 -48.28 15.42 0.48
C PHE A 274 -48.83 14.25 1.25
N SER A 275 -48.41 14.12 2.51
CA SER A 275 -48.88 13.11 3.46
C SER A 275 -49.58 13.80 4.66
N VAL A 276 -50.43 13.08 5.37
CA VAL A 276 -50.99 13.54 6.64
C VAL A 276 -49.81 13.81 7.63
N GLY A 277 -49.85 15.00 8.25
CA GLY A 277 -48.78 15.49 9.11
C GLY A 277 -47.71 16.30 8.39
N SER A 278 -47.65 16.29 7.05
CA SER A 278 -46.75 17.17 6.29
C SER A 278 -47.11 18.63 6.54
N GLN A 279 -46.10 19.49 6.66
CA GLN A 279 -46.31 20.93 6.65
C GLN A 279 -46.28 21.46 5.21
N VAL A 280 -47.30 22.20 4.82
CA VAL A 280 -47.47 22.75 3.48
C VAL A 280 -47.64 24.27 3.58
N THR A 281 -46.85 25.01 2.79
CA THR A 281 -47.02 26.45 2.63
C THR A 281 -47.93 26.69 1.45
N VAL A 282 -49.06 27.36 1.70
CA VAL A 282 -50.01 27.81 0.69
C VAL A 282 -49.81 29.31 0.45
N ALA A 283 -49.65 29.71 -0.80
CA ALA A 283 -49.37 31.08 -1.19
C ALA A 283 -50.24 31.51 -2.36
N SER A 284 -50.47 32.83 -2.49
CA SER A 284 -51.24 33.47 -3.55
C SER A 284 -52.71 33.01 -3.65
N MET A 285 -53.29 32.60 -2.50
CA MET A 285 -54.71 32.16 -2.39
C MET A 285 -55.57 33.11 -1.57
N GLY A 286 -55.04 34.27 -1.14
CA GLY A 286 -55.71 35.20 -0.25
C GLY A 286 -55.57 34.83 1.23
N THR A 287 -56.01 35.72 2.11
CA THR A 287 -55.87 35.59 3.56
C THR A 287 -56.55 34.39 4.18
N ASN A 288 -57.59 33.87 3.49
CA ASN A 288 -58.36 32.73 3.96
C ASN A 288 -57.66 31.40 3.83
N TYR A 289 -56.58 31.33 3.06
CA TYR A 289 -55.86 30.05 2.79
C TYR A 289 -54.36 30.16 2.97
N ASN A 290 -53.80 31.36 2.77
CA ASN A 290 -52.34 31.54 2.83
C ASN A 290 -51.79 31.26 4.23
N GLY A 291 -50.63 30.60 4.25
CA GLY A 291 -49.95 30.26 5.49
C GLY A 291 -49.22 28.93 5.39
N THR A 292 -48.59 28.54 6.49
CA THR A 292 -47.96 27.22 6.62
C THR A 292 -48.80 26.35 7.58
N TRP A 293 -49.31 25.25 7.06
CA TRP A 293 -50.30 24.42 7.69
C TRP A 293 -49.85 22.95 7.76
N SER A 294 -50.29 22.24 8.80
CA SER A 294 -50.13 20.78 8.86
C SER A 294 -51.29 20.11 8.13
N VAL A 295 -50.98 19.25 7.18
CA VAL A 295 -51.99 18.45 6.45
C VAL A 295 -52.70 17.51 7.42
N THR A 296 -54.00 17.61 7.52
CA THR A 296 -54.81 16.76 8.40
C THR A 296 -55.43 15.58 7.67
N ALA A 297 -55.69 15.72 6.36
CA ALA A 297 -56.19 14.63 5.51
C ALA A 297 -55.71 14.78 4.07
N VAL A 298 -55.60 13.65 3.36
CA VAL A 298 -55.30 13.55 1.92
C VAL A 298 -56.40 12.72 1.29
N PRO A 299 -57.54 13.38 0.91
CA PRO A 299 -58.69 12.69 0.33
C PRO A 299 -58.37 12.01 -1.00
N SER A 300 -57.47 12.61 -1.81
CA SER A 300 -57.01 12.02 -3.07
C SER A 300 -55.54 12.44 -3.38
N ALA A 301 -54.94 11.88 -4.42
CA ALA A 301 -53.62 12.30 -4.87
C ALA A 301 -53.53 13.78 -5.28
N THR A 302 -54.66 14.40 -5.58
CA THR A 302 -54.76 15.80 -5.99
C THR A 302 -55.53 16.68 -5.00
N GLU A 303 -55.90 16.15 -3.82
CA GLU A 303 -56.61 16.91 -2.79
C GLU A 303 -56.00 16.71 -1.43
N PHE A 304 -55.81 17.80 -0.66
CA PHE A 304 -55.34 17.76 0.72
C PHE A 304 -56.10 18.76 1.56
N SER A 305 -56.22 18.51 2.87
CA SER A 305 -56.93 19.35 3.81
C SER A 305 -56.08 19.71 5.02
N TYR A 306 -56.30 20.89 5.59
CA TYR A 306 -55.67 21.34 6.81
C TYR A 306 -56.67 22.14 7.67
N TYR A 307 -56.38 22.25 8.97
CA TYR A 307 -57.20 23.07 9.86
C TYR A 307 -56.80 24.54 9.76
N HIS A 308 -57.75 25.42 9.55
CA HIS A 308 -57.58 26.87 9.55
C HIS A 308 -58.80 27.54 10.13
N ASN A 309 -58.68 28.17 11.30
CA ASN A 309 -59.76 28.88 11.96
C ASN A 309 -60.04 30.22 11.25
N HIS A 310 -60.96 30.19 10.28
CA HIS A 310 -61.33 31.35 9.50
C HIS A 310 -62.78 31.17 9.00
N ALA A 311 -63.42 32.28 8.57
CA ALA A 311 -64.77 32.25 8.00
C ALA A 311 -64.81 31.38 6.72
N ASP A 312 -65.94 30.66 6.52
CA ASP A 312 -66.11 29.78 5.38
C ASP A 312 -65.96 30.57 4.06
N ALA A 313 -65.25 29.97 3.12
CA ALA A 313 -64.93 30.57 1.83
C ALA A 313 -64.77 29.50 0.75
N ASP A 314 -65.18 29.80 -0.48
CA ASP A 314 -65.05 28.92 -1.63
C ASP A 314 -64.42 29.68 -2.80
N LEU A 315 -63.31 29.07 -3.37
CA LEU A 315 -62.59 29.64 -4.51
C LEU A 315 -62.49 28.60 -5.62
N THR A 316 -63.20 28.84 -6.73
CA THR A 316 -63.28 27.87 -7.85
C THR A 316 -62.74 28.40 -9.18
N THR A 317 -62.44 29.71 -9.28
CA THR A 317 -62.01 30.36 -10.53
C THR A 317 -60.92 31.40 -10.31
N GLY A 318 -60.05 31.55 -11.29
CA GLY A 318 -59.02 32.60 -11.32
C GLY A 318 -57.88 32.39 -10.33
N LEU A 319 -57.61 31.17 -9.91
CA LEU A 319 -56.60 30.87 -8.92
C LEU A 319 -55.18 30.86 -9.54
N THR A 320 -54.32 31.61 -8.93
CA THR A 320 -52.86 31.63 -9.26
C THR A 320 -52.04 31.10 -8.12
N GLY A 321 -52.68 30.45 -7.13
CA GLY A 321 -52.06 30.00 -5.92
C GLY A 321 -51.27 28.72 -6.08
N SER A 322 -50.41 28.47 -5.13
CA SER A 322 -49.59 27.28 -5.07
C SER A 322 -49.52 26.72 -3.67
N ALA A 323 -49.36 25.40 -3.60
CA ALA A 323 -49.05 24.68 -2.38
C ALA A 323 -47.67 24.02 -2.51
N VAL A 324 -46.81 24.21 -1.51
CA VAL A 324 -45.45 23.71 -1.50
C VAL A 324 -45.20 23.03 -0.17
N LEU A 325 -44.56 21.89 -0.20
CA LEU A 325 -44.11 21.22 1.02
C LEU A 325 -43.15 22.15 1.80
N ALA A 326 -43.59 22.66 2.96
CA ALA A 326 -42.84 23.67 3.70
C ALA A 326 -41.72 23.07 4.53
N SER A 327 -41.86 21.80 4.90
CA SER A 327 -41.12 21.22 6.00
C SER A 327 -39.74 20.69 5.65
N ASN A 328 -39.52 20.26 4.41
CA ASN A 328 -38.28 19.49 4.15
C ASN A 328 -37.09 20.36 3.77
N ASN A 329 -37.33 21.62 3.37
CA ASN A 329 -36.23 22.49 2.93
C ASN A 329 -35.52 23.29 4.03
N ASN A 330 -36.09 23.33 5.24
CA ASN A 330 -35.56 24.20 6.30
C ASN A 330 -35.32 23.51 7.65
N LEU A 331 -35.72 22.24 7.79
CA LEU A 331 -35.51 21.50 9.03
C LEU A 331 -34.36 20.53 8.88
N PRO A 332 -33.36 20.63 9.74
CA PRO A 332 -32.22 19.71 9.67
C PRO A 332 -32.62 18.29 10.12
N ILE A 333 -32.12 17.27 9.45
CA ILE A 333 -32.20 15.88 9.89
C ILE A 333 -31.47 15.72 11.23
N TYR A 334 -30.30 16.37 11.34
CA TYR A 334 -29.47 16.32 12.52
C TYR A 334 -28.65 17.60 12.65
N VAL A 335 -28.42 18.01 13.89
CA VAL A 335 -27.54 19.13 14.24
C VAL A 335 -26.47 18.60 15.18
N HIS A 336 -25.21 18.68 14.75
CA HIS A 336 -24.10 18.27 15.59
C HIS A 336 -23.93 19.28 16.74
N PRO A 337 -23.75 18.82 18.02
CA PRO A 337 -23.71 19.72 19.18
C PRO A 337 -22.51 20.68 19.17
N ASN A 338 -21.41 20.30 18.51
CA ASN A 338 -20.27 21.18 18.33
C ASN A 338 -20.49 22.08 17.11
N ALA A 339 -20.68 23.38 17.31
CA ALA A 339 -20.88 24.38 16.26
C ALA A 339 -19.67 24.54 15.31
N GLY A 340 -18.47 24.17 15.74
CA GLY A 340 -17.25 24.15 14.91
C GLY A 340 -17.13 22.91 14.02
N TRP A 341 -18.10 22.00 14.04
CA TRP A 341 -18.09 20.77 13.23
C TRP A 341 -18.26 21.09 11.76
N LYS A 342 -17.51 20.36 10.91
CA LYS A 342 -17.58 20.47 9.44
C LYS A 342 -17.78 19.09 8.84
N TRP A 343 -18.83 18.93 8.04
CA TRP A 343 -19.06 17.71 7.27
C TRP A 343 -18.16 17.69 6.04
N THR A 344 -17.62 16.50 5.69
CA THR A 344 -16.63 16.35 4.61
C THR A 344 -17.04 15.33 3.55
N GLY A 345 -17.83 14.34 3.88
CA GLY A 345 -18.24 13.31 2.94
C GLY A 345 -19.56 12.65 3.32
N VAL A 346 -20.37 12.33 2.32
CA VAL A 346 -21.63 11.62 2.45
C VAL A 346 -21.62 10.42 1.53
N CYS A 347 -21.97 9.24 2.04
CA CYS A 347 -22.12 8.05 1.22
C CYS A 347 -23.26 7.15 1.70
N GLU A 348 -23.68 6.24 0.83
CA GLU A 348 -24.70 5.26 1.17
C GLU A 348 -24.09 4.01 1.83
N GLY A 349 -24.90 3.30 2.58
CA GLY A 349 -24.55 2.01 3.18
C GLY A 349 -25.76 1.10 3.33
N PRO A 350 -25.60 -0.10 3.92
CA PRO A 350 -26.73 -0.99 4.16
C PRO A 350 -27.75 -0.33 5.12
N ASN A 351 -28.97 -0.10 4.64
CA ASN A 351 -30.08 0.50 5.42
C ASN A 351 -29.71 1.79 6.19
N ALA A 352 -28.71 2.52 5.72
CA ALA A 352 -28.24 3.74 6.36
C ALA A 352 -27.55 4.67 5.36
N ILE A 353 -27.36 5.91 5.77
CA ILE A 353 -26.47 6.87 5.13
C ILE A 353 -25.35 7.16 6.12
N TYR A 354 -24.11 7.17 5.64
CA TYR A 354 -22.93 7.52 6.43
C TYR A 354 -22.46 8.91 6.06
N ILE A 355 -22.14 9.70 7.07
CA ILE A 355 -21.61 11.03 6.89
C ILE A 355 -20.37 11.22 7.78
N ALA A 356 -19.30 11.70 7.18
CA ALA A 356 -18.05 12.00 7.88
C ALA A 356 -17.92 13.49 8.15
N GLY A 357 -17.28 13.83 9.25
CA GLY A 357 -16.96 15.20 9.58
C GLY A 357 -15.84 15.31 10.61
N TYR A 358 -15.43 16.53 10.90
CA TYR A 358 -14.41 16.81 11.87
C TYR A 358 -14.59 18.16 12.57
N SER A 359 -13.94 18.31 13.72
CA SER A 359 -13.71 19.59 14.39
C SER A 359 -12.37 19.54 15.13
N GLY A 360 -11.48 20.46 14.82
CA GLY A 360 -10.10 20.40 15.32
C GLY A 360 -9.41 19.10 14.87
N ASP A 361 -8.88 18.36 15.84
CA ASP A 361 -8.13 17.12 15.60
C ASP A 361 -9.01 15.85 15.65
N ASN A 362 -10.31 15.99 15.89
CA ASN A 362 -11.24 14.89 16.00
C ASN A 362 -12.06 14.72 14.73
N SER A 363 -12.12 13.51 14.20
CA SER A 363 -12.90 13.15 13.02
C SER A 363 -13.68 11.87 13.26
N THR A 364 -14.96 11.89 12.90
CA THR A 364 -15.91 10.81 13.18
C THR A 364 -16.82 10.58 11.99
N VAL A 365 -17.18 9.32 11.77
CA VAL A 365 -18.25 8.91 10.86
C VAL A 365 -19.52 8.65 11.64
N TYR A 366 -20.59 9.29 11.26
CA TYR A 366 -21.92 9.07 11.81
C TYR A 366 -22.78 8.25 10.86
N ARG A 367 -23.61 7.40 11.47
CA ARG A 367 -24.63 6.62 10.78
C ARG A 367 -26.00 7.25 10.98
N LEU A 368 -26.66 7.57 9.88
CA LEU A 368 -28.04 7.99 9.82
C LEU A 368 -28.88 6.79 9.43
N SER A 369 -29.58 6.18 10.39
CA SER A 369 -30.43 5.02 10.12
C SER A 369 -31.67 5.45 9.34
N LEU A 370 -32.06 4.65 8.38
CA LEU A 370 -33.32 4.82 7.65
C LEU A 370 -34.46 4.18 8.43
N ASP A 371 -35.69 4.70 8.27
CA ASP A 371 -36.90 4.06 8.78
C ASP A 371 -37.26 2.81 7.94
N THR A 372 -38.30 2.11 8.34
CA THR A 372 -38.77 0.90 7.65
C THR A 372 -39.28 1.14 6.21
N ALA A 373 -39.60 2.37 5.89
CA ALA A 373 -40.02 2.81 4.54
C ALA A 373 -38.82 3.33 3.71
N GLY A 374 -37.61 3.34 4.29
CA GLY A 374 -36.42 3.86 3.62
C GLY A 374 -36.26 5.38 3.65
N ASN A 375 -37.02 6.08 4.50
CA ASN A 375 -36.90 7.53 4.66
C ASN A 375 -35.82 7.86 5.71
N VAL A 376 -35.31 9.09 5.62
CA VAL A 376 -34.36 9.62 6.62
C VAL A 376 -35.18 10.34 7.71
N PRO A 377 -35.27 9.80 8.93
CA PRO A 377 -35.99 10.44 10.00
C PRO A 377 -35.21 11.64 10.56
N MET A 378 -35.91 12.59 11.13
CA MET A 378 -35.29 13.63 11.96
C MET A 378 -34.68 12.98 13.20
N LEU A 379 -33.39 13.23 13.44
CA LEU A 379 -32.63 12.59 14.51
C LEU A 379 -32.30 13.59 15.63
N THR A 380 -32.61 13.23 16.85
CA THR A 380 -32.13 13.95 18.05
C THR A 380 -30.70 13.57 18.38
N LYS A 381 -30.25 12.36 17.95
CA LYS A 381 -28.92 11.84 18.18
C LYS A 381 -28.51 10.94 17.00
N ALA A 382 -27.39 11.24 16.39
CA ALA A 382 -26.77 10.35 15.40
C ALA A 382 -25.88 9.30 16.10
N LEU A 383 -25.81 8.10 15.52
CA LEU A 383 -24.94 7.04 16.03
C LEU A 383 -23.54 7.19 15.43
N THR A 384 -22.53 7.18 16.26
CA THR A 384 -21.13 7.07 15.83
C THR A 384 -20.92 5.70 15.19
N ALA A 385 -20.43 5.68 13.95
CA ALA A 385 -20.09 4.46 13.24
C ALA A 385 -18.59 4.12 13.36
N ALA A 386 -17.72 5.14 13.29
CA ALA A 386 -16.28 5.00 13.46
C ALA A 386 -15.67 6.32 13.91
N ASP A 387 -14.74 6.27 14.85
CA ASP A 387 -13.91 7.41 15.27
C ASP A 387 -12.50 7.22 14.73
N MET A 388 -11.91 8.28 14.19
CA MET A 388 -10.52 8.25 13.73
C MET A 388 -9.55 8.55 14.90
N PRO A 389 -8.28 8.09 14.78
CA PRO A 389 -7.25 8.50 15.71
C PRO A 389 -7.10 10.03 15.75
N ASN A 390 -6.76 10.57 16.92
CA ASN A 390 -6.54 12.02 17.09
C ASN A 390 -5.53 12.56 16.07
N GLY A 391 -5.85 13.68 15.45
CA GLY A 391 -5.03 14.30 14.40
C GLY A 391 -5.17 13.68 13.01
N GLU A 392 -6.08 12.71 12.84
CA GLU A 392 -6.41 12.17 11.52
C GLU A 392 -7.81 12.62 11.10
N ILE A 393 -7.89 13.39 10.02
CA ILE A 393 -9.12 14.01 9.50
C ILE A 393 -9.58 13.26 8.27
N ILE A 394 -10.86 12.90 8.21
CA ILE A 394 -11.49 12.33 7.02
C ILE A 394 -11.86 13.46 6.05
N TYR A 395 -11.37 13.38 4.82
CA TYR A 395 -11.72 14.30 3.74
C TYR A 395 -12.72 13.71 2.74
N ALA A 396 -12.63 12.39 2.53
CA ALA A 396 -13.50 11.68 1.59
C ALA A 396 -13.96 10.35 2.18
N LEU A 397 -15.15 9.93 1.79
CA LEU A 397 -15.79 8.71 2.24
C LEU A 397 -16.49 8.05 1.05
N GLY A 398 -16.28 6.75 0.87
CA GLY A 398 -16.92 6.01 -0.21
C GLY A 398 -17.25 4.57 0.16
N PRO A 399 -18.44 4.06 -0.17
CA PRO A 399 -18.83 2.69 0.11
C PRO A 399 -18.48 1.77 -1.06
N TYR A 400 -18.24 0.52 -0.77
CA TYR A 400 -18.14 -0.53 -1.76
C TYR A 400 -19.03 -1.72 -1.41
N VAL A 401 -20.07 -1.93 -2.23
CA VAL A 401 -21.02 -3.06 -2.18
C VAL A 401 -21.58 -3.32 -0.76
N GLY A 402 -21.69 -2.28 0.07
CA GLY A 402 -22.21 -2.39 1.44
C GLY A 402 -21.33 -3.21 2.41
N LYS A 403 -20.17 -3.69 1.99
CA LYS A 403 -19.23 -4.45 2.82
C LYS A 403 -18.05 -3.62 3.29
N TYR A 404 -17.47 -2.85 2.40
CA TYR A 404 -16.30 -2.03 2.70
C TYR A 404 -16.64 -0.54 2.65
N MET A 405 -15.90 0.22 3.42
CA MET A 405 -15.90 1.68 3.40
C MET A 405 -14.47 2.15 3.25
N VAL A 406 -14.21 2.99 2.27
CA VAL A 406 -12.90 3.56 2.01
C VAL A 406 -12.88 4.98 2.55
N PHE A 407 -11.88 5.29 3.36
CA PHE A 407 -11.67 6.60 3.98
C PHE A 407 -10.46 7.27 3.34
N GLY A 408 -10.66 8.43 2.76
CA GLY A 408 -9.58 9.34 2.41
C GLY A 408 -9.28 10.26 3.59
N THR A 409 -8.09 10.15 4.17
CA THR A 409 -7.75 10.89 5.38
C THR A 409 -6.56 11.83 5.16
N SER A 410 -6.28 12.67 6.17
CA SER A 410 -5.09 13.54 6.20
C SER A 410 -3.77 12.76 6.25
N LYS A 411 -3.83 11.47 6.60
CA LYS A 411 -2.65 10.58 6.73
C LYS A 411 -2.50 9.58 5.60
N GLY A 412 -3.56 9.36 4.80
CA GLY A 412 -3.58 8.39 3.72
C GLY A 412 -4.93 7.71 3.58
N ILE A 413 -4.95 6.44 3.21
CA ILE A 413 -6.16 5.68 2.93
C ILE A 413 -6.35 4.62 4.02
N ARG A 414 -7.55 4.57 4.59
CA ARG A 414 -8.00 3.46 5.43
C ARG A 414 -9.15 2.73 4.76
N ILE A 415 -9.25 1.44 5.04
CA ILE A 415 -10.35 0.61 4.58
C ILE A 415 -11.02 0.02 5.81
N GLY A 416 -12.33 0.15 5.89
CA GLY A 416 -13.13 -0.40 6.97
C GLY A 416 -14.09 -1.45 6.44
N THR A 417 -14.41 -2.43 7.27
CA THR A 417 -15.48 -3.40 7.03
C THR A 417 -16.72 -2.95 7.79
N ILE A 418 -17.85 -2.87 7.08
CA ILE A 418 -19.15 -2.58 7.67
C ILE A 418 -19.66 -3.88 8.29
N ASP A 419 -19.79 -3.91 9.62
CA ASP A 419 -20.35 -5.05 10.31
C ASP A 419 -21.88 -5.05 10.21
N THR A 420 -22.41 -6.12 9.62
CA THR A 420 -23.85 -6.36 9.46
C THR A 420 -24.37 -7.36 10.48
N SER A 421 -23.62 -7.65 11.57
CA SER A 421 -23.97 -8.65 12.54
C SER A 421 -25.36 -8.41 13.15
N GLY A 422 -26.37 -9.03 12.54
CA GLY A 422 -27.67 -9.48 13.08
C GLY A 422 -28.56 -8.55 13.90
N PHE A 423 -28.06 -7.42 14.38
CA PHE A 423 -28.84 -6.43 15.12
C PHE A 423 -29.25 -5.27 14.21
N VAL A 424 -30.52 -5.00 14.14
CA VAL A 424 -31.16 -3.97 13.30
C VAL A 424 -30.63 -2.55 13.52
N SER A 425 -29.72 -2.35 14.47
CA SER A 425 -29.20 -1.03 14.88
C SER A 425 -27.70 -0.83 14.77
N SER A 426 -26.90 -1.83 14.39
CA SER A 426 -25.45 -1.76 14.54
C SER A 426 -24.67 -2.00 13.24
N GLY A 427 -24.67 -1.03 12.35
CA GLY A 427 -23.64 -0.98 11.31
C GLY A 427 -22.40 -0.27 11.86
N TYR A 428 -21.62 -0.92 12.70
CA TYR A 428 -20.32 -0.42 13.10
C TYR A 428 -19.32 -0.65 11.97
N VAL A 429 -18.43 0.32 11.77
CA VAL A 429 -17.32 0.21 10.83
C VAL A 429 -16.05 -0.01 11.62
N THR A 430 -15.43 -1.19 11.44
CA THR A 430 -14.08 -1.45 11.92
C THR A 430 -13.10 -1.16 10.79
N TYR A 431 -12.04 -0.40 11.05
CA TYR A 431 -11.06 -0.04 10.04
C TYR A 431 -9.67 -0.58 10.39
N GLY A 432 -8.88 -0.82 9.34
CA GLY A 432 -7.52 -1.31 9.42
C GLY A 432 -6.46 -0.20 9.47
N PRO A 433 -5.19 -0.59 9.34
CA PRO A 433 -4.06 0.34 9.27
C PRO A 433 -4.15 1.22 8.02
N ILE A 434 -3.33 2.27 7.96
CA ILE A 434 -3.18 3.09 6.76
C ILE A 434 -2.60 2.23 5.63
N THR A 435 -3.33 2.05 4.55
CA THR A 435 -2.93 1.21 3.42
C THR A 435 -1.86 1.88 2.56
N VAL A 436 -2.05 3.17 2.28
CA VAL A 436 -1.06 4.00 1.60
C VAL A 436 -0.51 4.94 2.64
N VAL A 437 0.64 4.58 3.17
CA VAL A 437 1.37 5.46 4.08
C VAL A 437 1.88 6.62 3.24
N THR A 438 1.74 7.79 3.79
CA THR A 438 2.54 8.95 3.48
C THR A 438 3.90 8.54 2.98
N ASN A 439 4.41 9.22 1.97
CA ASN A 439 5.77 9.06 1.46
C ASN A 439 6.69 8.69 2.61
N GLY A 440 6.93 7.41 2.75
CA GLY A 440 7.66 6.89 3.88
C GLY A 440 9.07 7.48 3.88
N TYR A 441 9.69 7.40 5.01
CA TYR A 441 11.10 7.66 5.19
C TYR A 441 11.89 7.30 3.92
N ASN A 442 12.44 8.32 3.26
CA ASN A 442 13.44 8.12 2.23
C ASN A 442 14.79 7.93 2.92
N PRO A 443 15.31 6.69 3.01
CA PRO A 443 16.55 6.45 3.74
C PRO A 443 17.77 7.15 3.12
N ALA A 444 17.70 7.52 1.83
CA ALA A 444 18.79 8.21 1.14
C ALA A 444 18.89 9.70 1.49
N GLU A 445 17.80 10.33 1.92
CA GLU A 445 17.76 11.79 2.10
C GLU A 445 17.51 12.23 3.54
N GLY A 446 17.17 11.33 4.45
CA GLY A 446 16.89 11.69 5.86
C GLY A 446 15.69 12.62 6.05
N THR A 447 14.90 12.86 5.02
CA THR A 447 13.74 13.75 5.06
C THR A 447 12.46 12.95 5.26
N THR A 448 11.70 13.34 6.27
CA THR A 448 10.33 12.89 6.46
C THR A 448 9.45 13.60 5.42
N LEU A 449 9.04 12.91 4.38
CA LEU A 449 8.06 13.46 3.45
C LEU A 449 6.71 13.56 4.19
N THR A 450 6.11 14.73 4.15
CA THR A 450 4.79 15.00 4.73
C THR A 450 3.75 14.12 4.03
N GLY A 451 2.81 13.59 4.81
CA GLY A 451 1.79 12.68 4.30
C GLY A 451 1.00 13.22 3.12
N SER A 452 0.61 12.33 2.24
CA SER A 452 -0.30 12.65 1.14
C SER A 452 -1.75 12.58 1.63
N PRO A 453 -2.42 13.72 1.89
CA PRO A 453 -3.84 13.71 2.19
C PRO A 453 -4.64 13.22 0.97
N VAL A 454 -5.64 12.38 1.22
CA VAL A 454 -6.54 11.87 0.20
C VAL A 454 -7.83 12.69 0.22
N LYS A 455 -8.04 13.51 -0.80
CA LYS A 455 -9.14 14.48 -0.87
C LYS A 455 -10.38 13.93 -1.55
N SER A 456 -10.24 12.95 -2.42
CA SER A 456 -11.35 12.42 -3.21
C SER A 456 -11.16 10.94 -3.53
N ILE A 457 -12.27 10.23 -3.64
CA ILE A 457 -12.32 8.79 -3.93
C ILE A 457 -13.41 8.55 -4.97
N THR A 458 -13.14 7.69 -5.93
CA THR A 458 -14.14 7.17 -6.87
C THR A 458 -13.96 5.66 -7.05
N PHE A 459 -14.98 4.99 -7.56
CA PHE A 459 -14.98 3.54 -7.71
C PHE A 459 -15.29 3.14 -9.16
N ASN A 460 -14.63 2.10 -9.63
CA ASN A 460 -14.95 1.44 -10.88
C ASN A 460 -14.74 -0.07 -10.71
N ASP A 461 -15.78 -0.87 -10.92
CA ASP A 461 -15.79 -2.30 -10.67
C ASP A 461 -15.33 -2.60 -9.21
N ARG A 462 -14.34 -3.45 -9.03
CA ARG A 462 -13.75 -3.79 -7.73
C ARG A 462 -12.67 -2.82 -7.24
N PHE A 463 -12.40 -1.78 -7.98
CA PHE A 463 -11.32 -0.86 -7.68
C PHE A 463 -11.80 0.45 -7.07
N ALA A 464 -11.08 0.90 -6.04
CA ALA A 464 -11.16 2.26 -5.53
C ALA A 464 -9.98 3.07 -6.06
N TYR A 465 -10.24 4.29 -6.53
CA TYR A 465 -9.25 5.25 -7.00
C TYR A 465 -9.22 6.44 -6.06
N CYS A 466 -8.08 6.68 -5.47
CA CYS A 466 -7.87 7.69 -4.44
C CYS A 466 -6.84 8.72 -4.91
N THR A 467 -7.13 10.00 -4.70
CA THR A 467 -6.18 11.08 -5.02
C THR A 467 -4.98 11.06 -4.09
N VAL A 468 -3.78 11.25 -4.63
CA VAL A 468 -2.54 11.40 -3.86
C VAL A 468 -1.74 12.57 -4.41
N THR A 469 -1.15 13.35 -3.49
CA THR A 469 -0.40 14.56 -3.82
C THR A 469 1.09 14.33 -3.61
N ASN A 470 1.89 14.64 -4.63
CA ASN A 470 3.36 14.54 -4.58
C ASN A 470 3.84 13.20 -3.98
N TYR A 471 3.22 12.11 -4.40
CA TYR A 471 3.41 10.77 -3.82
C TYR A 471 4.02 9.77 -4.81
N ILE A 472 3.66 9.87 -6.09
CA ILE A 472 4.06 8.89 -7.09
C ILE A 472 5.51 9.13 -7.48
N ASP A 473 6.40 8.21 -7.12
CA ASP A 473 7.81 8.24 -7.48
C ASP A 473 7.96 8.02 -9.00
N ASN A 474 8.54 9.01 -9.69
CA ASN A 474 8.75 8.93 -11.14
C ASN A 474 9.94 8.04 -11.53
N GLY A 475 10.72 7.60 -10.55
CA GLY A 475 11.89 6.73 -10.75
C GLY A 475 13.20 7.46 -10.99
N ASP A 476 13.17 8.79 -11.02
CA ASP A 476 14.31 9.70 -11.20
C ASP A 476 14.59 10.56 -9.95
N GLY A 477 13.94 10.26 -8.83
CA GLY A 477 14.03 11.04 -7.58
C GLY A 477 13.01 12.16 -7.51
N THR A 478 12.20 12.39 -8.55
CA THR A 478 11.08 13.32 -8.52
C THR A 478 9.77 12.61 -8.20
N TYR A 479 8.79 13.37 -7.73
CA TYR A 479 7.46 12.87 -7.40
C TYR A 479 6.39 13.61 -8.17
N SER A 480 5.28 12.95 -8.40
CA SER A 480 4.10 13.52 -9.07
C SER A 480 2.85 13.29 -8.24
N SER A 481 1.85 14.13 -8.44
CA SER A 481 0.49 13.90 -7.97
C SER A 481 -0.26 12.98 -8.94
N GLY A 482 -1.28 12.30 -8.44
CA GLY A 482 -2.05 11.39 -9.26
C GLY A 482 -3.03 10.55 -8.48
N LEU A 483 -3.18 9.28 -8.87
CA LEU A 483 -4.10 8.34 -8.27
C LEU A 483 -3.39 7.09 -7.78
N VAL A 484 -3.87 6.56 -6.68
CA VAL A 484 -3.62 5.20 -6.21
C VAL A 484 -4.87 4.36 -6.47
N LYS A 485 -4.68 3.17 -7.00
CA LYS A 485 -5.70 2.15 -7.27
C LYS A 485 -5.63 1.06 -6.23
N ILE A 486 -6.75 0.69 -5.63
CA ILE A 486 -6.87 -0.33 -4.60
C ILE A 486 -7.81 -1.42 -5.10
N ASP A 487 -7.39 -2.68 -5.04
CA ASP A 487 -8.23 -3.83 -5.38
C ASP A 487 -8.98 -4.31 -4.13
N LEU A 488 -10.25 -3.95 -4.00
CA LEU A 488 -11.10 -4.28 -2.86
C LEU A 488 -11.52 -5.76 -2.82
N SER A 489 -11.16 -6.55 -3.82
CA SER A 489 -11.35 -8.01 -3.84
C SER A 489 -10.16 -8.78 -3.27
N ARG A 490 -9.04 -8.12 -2.97
CA ARG A 490 -7.77 -8.76 -2.57
C ARG A 490 -7.26 -8.20 -1.26
N GLU A 491 -7.62 -8.88 -0.20
CA GLU A 491 -7.18 -8.56 1.15
C GLU A 491 -5.81 -9.20 1.43
N ILE A 492 -4.86 -8.42 1.91
CA ILE A 492 -3.52 -8.87 2.33
C ILE A 492 -3.56 -9.27 3.79
N THR A 493 -4.02 -8.35 4.62
CA THR A 493 -4.31 -8.55 6.05
C THR A 493 -5.68 -7.92 6.35
N PRO A 494 -6.33 -8.22 7.48
CA PRO A 494 -7.64 -7.67 7.80
C PRO A 494 -7.72 -6.16 7.57
N ASN A 495 -8.65 -5.73 6.70
CA ASN A 495 -8.86 -4.34 6.28
C ASN A 495 -7.65 -3.67 5.59
N GLN A 496 -6.71 -4.44 5.09
CA GLN A 496 -5.61 -3.96 4.25
C GLN A 496 -5.66 -4.62 2.88
N MET A 497 -5.95 -3.84 1.87
CA MET A 497 -6.12 -4.32 0.50
C MET A 497 -4.88 -4.10 -0.36
N ALA A 498 -4.78 -4.88 -1.43
CA ALA A 498 -3.76 -4.71 -2.45
C ALA A 498 -3.89 -3.34 -3.14
N TYR A 499 -2.78 -2.61 -3.27
CA TYR A 499 -2.76 -1.29 -3.90
C TYR A 499 -1.56 -1.10 -4.83
N ALA A 500 -1.71 -0.18 -5.78
CA ALA A 500 -0.64 0.27 -6.67
C ALA A 500 -0.88 1.72 -7.09
N THR A 501 0.16 2.39 -7.54
CA THR A 501 0.00 3.69 -8.22
C THR A 501 -0.74 3.50 -9.54
N HIS A 502 -1.53 4.48 -9.93
CA HIS A 502 -2.33 4.44 -11.15
C HIS A 502 -2.00 5.62 -12.06
N LEU A 503 -2.91 6.55 -12.27
CA LEU A 503 -2.65 7.71 -13.11
C LEU A 503 -1.62 8.66 -12.49
N ARG A 504 -0.74 9.17 -13.32
CA ARG A 504 0.28 10.16 -12.96
C ARG A 504 -0.01 11.48 -13.69
N MET A 505 -0.20 12.56 -12.94
CA MET A 505 -0.34 13.90 -13.51
C MET A 505 1.04 14.56 -13.68
N PRO A 506 1.22 15.39 -14.71
CA PRO A 506 2.48 16.13 -14.91
C PRO A 506 2.56 17.35 -13.98
N THR A 507 2.30 17.17 -12.68
CA THR A 507 2.32 18.22 -11.66
C THR A 507 2.54 17.63 -10.26
N THR A 508 3.12 18.44 -9.38
CA THR A 508 3.25 18.19 -7.94
C THR A 508 2.14 18.85 -7.11
N ASN A 509 1.29 19.65 -7.74
CA ASN A 509 0.20 20.35 -7.07
C ASN A 509 -0.81 19.37 -6.46
N GLU A 510 -1.58 19.87 -5.49
CA GLU A 510 -2.56 19.04 -4.77
C GLU A 510 -3.56 18.38 -5.72
N ALA A 511 -3.60 17.04 -5.71
CA ALA A 511 -4.64 16.25 -6.37
C ALA A 511 -5.92 16.35 -5.54
N PHE A 512 -6.91 17.09 -6.04
CA PHE A 512 -8.06 17.49 -5.24
C PHE A 512 -9.31 16.66 -5.50
N SER A 513 -9.60 16.30 -6.73
CA SER A 513 -10.83 15.60 -7.08
C SER A 513 -10.59 14.51 -8.12
N VAL A 514 -11.33 13.41 -8.01
CA VAL A 514 -11.35 12.31 -8.99
C VAL A 514 -12.79 11.85 -9.19
N VAL A 515 -13.18 11.63 -10.45
CA VAL A 515 -14.51 11.10 -10.82
C VAL A 515 -14.41 10.17 -12.02
N MET A 516 -15.37 9.28 -12.17
CA MET A 516 -15.58 8.55 -13.43
C MET A 516 -16.27 9.46 -14.48
N ILE A 517 -15.82 9.33 -15.71
CA ILE A 517 -16.43 10.03 -16.87
C ILE A 517 -17.59 9.19 -17.38
N GLY A 518 -18.77 9.39 -16.81
CA GLY A 518 -20.00 8.73 -17.20
C GLY A 518 -19.89 7.21 -17.34
N LYS A 519 -20.33 6.66 -18.46
CA LYS A 519 -20.31 5.23 -18.79
C LYS A 519 -19.00 4.75 -19.41
N SER A 520 -18.11 5.67 -19.78
CA SER A 520 -16.86 5.32 -20.47
C SER A 520 -15.91 4.46 -19.63
N GLY A 521 -16.06 4.48 -18.30
CA GLY A 521 -15.17 3.83 -17.35
C GLY A 521 -13.81 4.53 -17.20
N LYS A 522 -13.57 5.62 -17.94
CA LYS A 522 -12.37 6.44 -17.84
C LYS A 522 -12.45 7.37 -16.64
N LEU A 523 -11.28 7.78 -16.18
CA LEU A 523 -11.13 8.66 -15.03
C LEU A 523 -10.86 10.10 -15.46
N ALA A 524 -11.43 11.04 -14.72
CA ALA A 524 -11.03 12.43 -14.70
C ALA A 524 -10.42 12.73 -13.33
N VAL A 525 -9.28 13.39 -13.32
CA VAL A 525 -8.59 13.83 -12.10
C VAL A 525 -8.28 15.33 -12.23
N ALA A 526 -8.41 16.04 -11.13
CA ALA A 526 -8.14 17.47 -11.12
C ALA A 526 -7.18 17.87 -10.00
N SER A 527 -6.35 18.85 -10.30
CA SER A 527 -5.32 19.37 -9.42
C SER A 527 -5.47 20.87 -9.23
N THR A 528 -5.42 21.31 -7.99
CA THR A 528 -5.46 22.74 -7.60
C THR A 528 -4.37 23.53 -8.28
N GLY A 529 -4.70 24.66 -8.90
CA GLY A 529 -3.73 25.54 -9.57
C GLY A 529 -3.04 24.92 -10.80
N SER A 530 -3.57 23.82 -11.34
CA SER A 530 -3.00 23.14 -12.51
C SER A 530 -4.08 22.88 -13.59
N GLY A 531 -4.97 21.92 -13.37
CA GLY A 531 -6.01 21.65 -14.36
C GLY A 531 -6.85 20.41 -14.10
N VAL A 532 -7.78 20.16 -15.03
CA VAL A 532 -8.56 18.94 -15.15
C VAL A 532 -7.94 18.06 -16.23
N TYR A 533 -7.63 16.83 -15.90
CA TYR A 533 -6.97 15.84 -16.75
C TYR A 533 -7.88 14.65 -16.97
N PHE A 534 -8.00 14.20 -18.20
CA PHE A 534 -8.77 13.02 -18.58
C PHE A 534 -7.83 11.90 -19.00
N GLU A 535 -8.15 10.70 -18.60
CA GLU A 535 -7.54 9.48 -19.08
C GLU A 535 -7.72 9.33 -20.60
N THR A 536 -6.65 8.95 -21.30
CA THR A 536 -6.64 8.80 -22.76
C THR A 536 -6.64 7.33 -23.18
N ASP A 537 -6.73 7.07 -24.49
CA ASP A 537 -6.59 5.73 -25.07
C ASP A 537 -5.14 5.39 -25.44
N VAL A 538 -4.20 6.28 -25.14
CA VAL A 538 -2.77 6.14 -25.42
C VAL A 538 -2.04 5.83 -24.12
N CYS A 539 -1.05 4.93 -24.18
CA CYS A 539 -0.21 4.60 -23.03
C CYS A 539 0.70 5.76 -22.65
N VAL A 540 1.05 5.83 -21.35
CA VAL A 540 2.17 6.66 -20.90
C VAL A 540 3.46 6.27 -21.63
N SER A 541 4.34 7.23 -21.86
CA SER A 541 5.60 7.01 -22.58
C SER A 541 6.52 6.02 -21.87
N SER A 542 6.47 5.97 -20.53
CA SER A 542 7.29 5.09 -19.72
C SER A 542 6.63 4.79 -18.39
N GLY A 543 6.79 3.55 -17.92
CA GLY A 543 6.36 3.12 -16.61
C GLY A 543 7.31 2.06 -16.06
N TYR A 544 7.38 1.92 -14.74
CA TYR A 544 8.24 0.91 -14.11
C TYR A 544 7.56 0.14 -12.99
N LEU A 545 8.07 -1.07 -12.76
CA LEU A 545 7.80 -1.90 -11.60
C LEU A 545 9.14 -2.24 -10.93
N GLN A 546 9.22 -2.11 -9.62
CA GLN A 546 10.39 -2.43 -8.82
C GLN A 546 10.05 -3.47 -7.76
N THR A 547 10.82 -4.56 -7.71
CA THR A 547 10.69 -5.58 -6.65
C THR A 547 11.18 -5.04 -5.31
N GLY A 548 10.85 -5.72 -4.23
CA GLY A 548 11.58 -5.60 -2.98
C GLY A 548 13.01 -6.11 -3.12
N GLN A 549 13.79 -6.00 -2.05
CA GLN A 549 15.14 -6.56 -1.97
C GLN A 549 15.05 -8.08 -1.82
N ILE A 550 15.64 -8.81 -2.77
CA ILE A 550 15.65 -10.26 -2.83
C ILE A 550 16.90 -10.75 -2.09
N ARG A 551 16.73 -11.46 -1.00
CA ARG A 551 17.86 -11.97 -0.17
C ARG A 551 17.79 -13.47 0.16
N TYR A 552 16.80 -14.19 -0.33
CA TYR A 552 16.64 -15.64 -0.16
C TYR A 552 16.71 -16.08 1.31
N PHE A 553 16.06 -15.32 2.21
CA PHE A 553 15.97 -15.57 3.66
C PHE A 553 17.32 -15.64 4.41
N THR A 554 18.37 -15.09 3.84
CA THR A 554 19.69 -15.08 4.47
C THR A 554 20.37 -13.74 4.29
N MET A 555 21.09 -13.30 5.34
CA MET A 555 21.93 -12.10 5.33
C MET A 555 23.30 -12.36 4.73
N GLU A 556 23.62 -13.61 4.38
CA GLU A 556 24.87 -13.95 3.74
C GLU A 556 24.98 -13.33 2.34
N ASP A 557 26.18 -12.93 1.97
CA ASP A 557 26.46 -12.39 0.64
C ASP A 557 26.24 -13.42 -0.46
N LYS A 558 25.78 -12.95 -1.61
CA LYS A 558 25.47 -13.75 -2.79
C LYS A 558 26.04 -13.11 -4.06
N HIS A 559 26.46 -13.97 -4.99
CA HIS A 559 26.67 -13.59 -6.38
C HIS A 559 25.35 -13.71 -7.12
N PHE A 560 24.80 -12.59 -7.58
CA PHE A 560 23.64 -12.54 -8.47
C PHE A 560 24.16 -12.56 -9.90
N GLU A 561 23.82 -13.58 -10.68
CA GLU A 561 24.47 -13.78 -11.98
C GLU A 561 23.54 -13.82 -13.16
N LEU A 562 22.33 -14.32 -13.01
CA LEU A 562 21.45 -14.60 -14.15
C LEU A 562 20.04 -14.10 -13.92
N VAL A 563 19.53 -13.25 -14.81
CA VAL A 563 18.12 -12.90 -14.91
C VAL A 563 17.58 -13.37 -16.25
N LYS A 564 16.44 -14.07 -16.20
CA LYS A 564 15.61 -14.36 -17.37
C LYS A 564 14.38 -13.48 -17.32
N LEU A 565 14.04 -12.85 -18.44
CA LEU A 565 12.82 -12.06 -18.60
C LEU A 565 11.83 -12.81 -19.48
N ARG A 566 10.54 -12.57 -19.26
CA ARG A 566 9.46 -13.04 -20.14
C ARG A 566 8.58 -11.86 -20.51
N GLU A 567 8.29 -11.74 -21.80
CA GLU A 567 7.45 -10.69 -22.36
C GLU A 567 6.47 -11.25 -23.39
N THR A 568 5.45 -10.47 -23.74
CA THR A 568 4.54 -10.81 -24.85
C THR A 568 5.10 -10.26 -26.14
N LEU A 569 5.37 -11.13 -27.10
CA LEU A 569 5.90 -10.76 -28.41
C LEU A 569 4.78 -10.61 -29.47
N PRO A 570 4.98 -9.75 -30.50
CA PRO A 570 6.09 -8.80 -30.65
C PRO A 570 5.89 -7.58 -29.74
N MET A 571 6.98 -7.07 -29.16
CA MET A 571 6.99 -5.75 -28.52
C MET A 571 7.13 -4.65 -29.54
N SER A 572 6.36 -3.58 -29.38
CA SER A 572 6.51 -2.35 -30.18
C SER A 572 7.39 -1.30 -29.47
N GLY A 573 7.50 -1.39 -28.17
CA GLY A 573 8.36 -0.56 -27.32
C GLY A 573 9.62 -1.29 -26.86
N THR A 574 10.09 -0.96 -25.65
CA THR A 574 11.27 -1.59 -25.04
C THR A 574 11.03 -1.94 -23.59
N LEU A 575 11.71 -2.98 -23.12
CA LEU A 575 11.80 -3.36 -21.70
C LEU A 575 13.24 -3.18 -21.22
N SER A 576 13.44 -2.36 -20.20
CA SER A 576 14.75 -2.14 -19.57
C SER A 576 14.78 -2.79 -18.21
N LEU A 577 15.91 -3.39 -17.86
CA LEU A 577 16.19 -3.97 -16.55
C LEU A 577 17.31 -3.20 -15.87
N ALA A 578 17.11 -2.89 -14.60
CA ALA A 578 18.13 -2.33 -13.72
C ALA A 578 18.16 -3.07 -12.37
N SER A 579 19.34 -3.12 -11.75
CA SER A 579 19.48 -3.52 -10.36
C SER A 579 19.33 -2.33 -9.43
N ILE A 580 18.78 -2.60 -8.24
CA ILE A 580 18.60 -1.62 -7.17
C ILE A 580 19.34 -2.12 -5.94
N ALA A 581 20.33 -1.38 -5.50
CA ALA A 581 21.07 -1.70 -4.29
C ALA A 581 20.24 -1.40 -3.02
N ALA A 582 20.70 -1.84 -1.87
CA ALA A 582 20.03 -1.65 -0.58
C ALA A 582 19.87 -0.16 -0.19
N ASP A 583 20.76 0.71 -0.66
CA ASP A 583 20.72 2.17 -0.49
C ASP A 583 19.78 2.87 -1.50
N GLY A 584 19.17 2.11 -2.42
CA GLY A 584 18.29 2.64 -3.46
C GLY A 584 19.00 3.06 -4.75
N SER A 585 20.33 2.96 -4.83
CA SER A 585 21.07 3.29 -6.05
C SER A 585 20.72 2.33 -7.18
N LYS A 586 20.58 2.89 -8.39
CA LYS A 586 20.17 2.18 -9.61
C LYS A 586 21.38 1.95 -10.52
N THR A 587 21.53 0.72 -11.01
CA THR A 587 22.51 0.37 -12.06
C THR A 587 21.78 -0.29 -13.22
N ASP A 588 21.81 0.31 -14.39
CA ASP A 588 21.20 -0.24 -15.59
C ASP A 588 21.96 -1.48 -16.05
N ILE A 589 21.22 -2.54 -16.37
CA ILE A 589 21.77 -3.83 -16.79
C ILE A 589 21.61 -4.00 -18.29
N MET A 590 20.37 -3.89 -18.79
CA MET A 590 20.07 -4.10 -20.21
C MET A 590 18.78 -3.42 -20.65
N THR A 591 18.65 -3.27 -21.97
CA THR A 591 17.40 -2.88 -22.64
C THR A 591 17.16 -3.83 -23.80
N VAL A 592 15.95 -4.36 -23.90
CA VAL A 592 15.49 -5.26 -24.95
C VAL A 592 14.34 -4.64 -25.73
N GLY A 593 14.26 -4.91 -27.02
CA GLY A 593 13.23 -4.41 -27.91
C GLY A 593 12.53 -5.54 -28.69
N ASN A 594 11.89 -5.22 -29.81
CA ASN A 594 11.06 -6.12 -30.60
C ASN A 594 11.77 -7.37 -31.18
N SER A 595 13.08 -7.41 -31.16
CA SER A 595 13.92 -8.55 -31.61
C SER A 595 14.37 -9.44 -30.44
N PHE A 596 13.88 -9.19 -29.22
CA PHE A 596 14.26 -9.97 -28.05
C PHE A 596 13.64 -11.36 -28.09
N ASP A 597 14.51 -12.38 -27.99
CA ASP A 597 14.08 -13.75 -27.78
C ASP A 597 13.99 -14.00 -26.27
N PHE A 598 12.80 -14.35 -25.75
CA PHE A 598 12.57 -14.65 -24.34
C PHE A 598 13.41 -15.83 -23.80
N THR A 599 14.13 -16.54 -24.69
CA THR A 599 15.11 -17.56 -24.34
C THR A 599 16.49 -17.00 -24.05
N GLN A 600 16.74 -15.72 -24.33
CA GLN A 600 18.03 -15.10 -24.02
C GLN A 600 18.20 -14.98 -22.52
N ASP A 601 19.26 -15.57 -22.05
CA ASP A 601 19.75 -15.42 -20.69
C ASP A 601 20.69 -14.22 -20.63
N ILE A 602 20.50 -13.34 -19.66
CA ILE A 602 21.52 -12.35 -19.34
C ILE A 602 22.64 -13.10 -18.62
N THR A 603 23.65 -13.51 -19.37
CA THR A 603 24.84 -14.13 -18.85
C THR A 603 25.96 -13.11 -18.92
N GLY A 604 26.41 -12.64 -17.78
CA GLY A 604 27.61 -11.81 -17.72
C GLY A 604 27.83 -11.32 -16.31
N LEU A 605 28.95 -11.72 -15.74
CA LEU A 605 29.47 -11.20 -14.46
C LEU A 605 29.62 -9.67 -14.49
N ASP A 606 29.73 -9.08 -15.68
CA ASP A 606 29.97 -7.65 -15.87
C ASP A 606 28.71 -6.80 -15.74
N GLN A 607 27.51 -7.40 -15.73
CA GLN A 607 26.23 -6.67 -15.67
C GLN A 607 25.67 -6.56 -14.27
N PHE A 608 25.87 -7.55 -13.44
CA PHE A 608 25.76 -7.41 -11.99
C PHE A 608 27.16 -7.13 -11.46
N ASP A 609 27.32 -6.09 -10.67
CA ASP A 609 28.56 -5.78 -9.97
C ASP A 609 29.21 -7.08 -9.43
N ALA A 610 30.45 -7.33 -9.79
CA ALA A 610 31.17 -8.57 -9.45
C ALA A 610 31.30 -8.81 -7.95
N ALA A 611 31.09 -7.78 -7.11
CA ALA A 611 31.12 -7.89 -5.66
C ALA A 611 29.88 -8.64 -5.15
N PRO A 612 30.05 -9.60 -4.24
CA PRO A 612 28.93 -10.23 -3.56
C PRO A 612 28.10 -9.20 -2.80
N LYS A 613 26.76 -9.39 -2.79
CA LYS A 613 25.81 -8.53 -2.09
C LYS A 613 24.85 -9.37 -1.24
N GLU A 614 24.42 -8.85 -0.11
CA GLU A 614 23.39 -9.47 0.72
C GLU A 614 22.06 -9.58 -0.03
N SER A 615 21.66 -8.50 -0.72
CA SER A 615 20.39 -8.42 -1.42
C SER A 615 20.48 -7.59 -2.69
N ILE A 616 19.49 -7.77 -3.56
CA ILE A 616 19.32 -6.97 -4.78
C ILE A 616 17.83 -6.76 -5.05
N GLY A 617 17.45 -5.53 -5.42
CA GLY A 617 16.16 -5.25 -6.05
C GLY A 617 16.28 -5.24 -7.57
N LEU A 618 15.20 -5.50 -8.26
CA LEU A 618 15.11 -5.42 -9.72
C LEU A 618 14.08 -4.36 -10.12
N ARG A 619 14.43 -3.50 -11.08
CA ARG A 619 13.50 -2.54 -11.68
C ARG A 619 13.32 -2.87 -13.16
N PHE A 620 12.08 -3.11 -13.54
CA PHE A 620 11.64 -3.35 -14.91
C PHE A 620 10.97 -2.08 -15.42
N THR A 621 11.50 -1.46 -16.45
CA THR A 621 10.96 -0.24 -17.06
C THR A 621 10.45 -0.56 -18.46
N LEU A 622 9.14 -0.40 -18.67
CA LEU A 622 8.52 -0.48 -19.98
C LEU A 622 8.48 0.91 -20.60
N ASN A 623 8.88 1.02 -21.86
CA ASN A 623 8.75 2.23 -22.65
C ASN A 623 7.87 1.94 -23.84
N SER A 624 6.85 2.76 -24.07
CA SER A 624 5.95 2.60 -25.23
C SER A 624 6.60 3.03 -26.52
N SER A 625 6.15 2.47 -27.63
CA SER A 625 6.32 3.10 -28.94
C SER A 625 5.50 4.38 -29.04
N ALA A 626 5.79 5.23 -30.01
CA ALA A 626 5.05 6.47 -30.19
C ALA A 626 3.54 6.22 -30.38
N ASN A 627 2.70 6.84 -29.55
CA ASN A 627 1.25 6.75 -29.60
C ASN A 627 0.68 5.32 -29.46
N GLN A 628 1.34 4.45 -28.71
CA GLN A 628 0.85 3.08 -28.48
C GLN A 628 -0.52 3.10 -27.79
N ALA A 629 -1.49 2.40 -28.36
CA ALA A 629 -2.82 2.31 -27.78
C ALA A 629 -2.84 1.36 -26.58
N VAL A 630 -3.64 1.69 -25.54
CA VAL A 630 -3.76 0.92 -24.30
C VAL A 630 -4.17 -0.53 -24.53
N ASN A 631 -5.05 -0.79 -25.50
CA ASN A 631 -5.54 -2.14 -25.82
C ASN A 631 -4.48 -3.01 -26.54
N SER A 632 -3.40 -2.41 -27.03
CA SER A 632 -2.25 -3.09 -27.67
C SER A 632 -0.94 -2.83 -26.92
N ALA A 633 -1.00 -2.49 -25.64
CA ALA A 633 0.15 -2.24 -24.80
C ALA A 633 1.05 -3.47 -24.68
N ASP A 634 2.36 -3.27 -24.79
CA ASP A 634 3.36 -4.29 -24.53
C ASP A 634 3.23 -4.83 -23.10
N ALA A 635 3.52 -6.11 -22.92
CA ALA A 635 3.36 -6.76 -21.63
C ALA A 635 4.65 -7.45 -21.17
N PHE A 636 5.04 -7.14 -19.92
CA PHE A 636 6.04 -7.88 -19.17
C PHE A 636 5.34 -9.00 -18.39
N ASN A 637 5.77 -10.27 -18.59
CA ASN A 637 5.12 -11.45 -18.06
C ASN A 637 5.89 -12.12 -16.92
N GLY A 638 6.96 -11.50 -16.44
CA GLY A 638 7.69 -11.97 -15.27
C GLY A 638 9.19 -12.18 -15.48
N TYR A 639 9.84 -12.57 -14.42
CA TYR A 639 11.28 -12.78 -14.38
C TYR A 639 11.67 -14.02 -13.61
N GLN A 640 12.92 -14.48 -13.81
CA GLN A 640 13.58 -15.47 -12.98
C GLN A 640 15.00 -14.98 -12.67
N LEU A 641 15.34 -14.89 -11.38
CA LEU A 641 16.65 -14.50 -10.87
C LEU A 641 17.39 -15.70 -10.30
N LYS A 642 18.65 -15.87 -10.66
CA LYS A 642 19.55 -16.88 -10.09
C LYS A 642 20.65 -16.23 -9.27
N ALA A 643 20.98 -16.85 -8.15
CA ALA A 643 22.06 -16.42 -7.29
C ALA A 643 22.82 -17.63 -6.69
N LEU A 644 24.09 -17.41 -6.38
CA LEU A 644 24.93 -18.36 -5.64
C LEU A 644 25.36 -17.74 -4.31
N PRO A 645 25.40 -18.52 -3.22
CA PRO A 645 25.97 -18.03 -1.98
C PRO A 645 27.47 -17.73 -2.12
N ALA A 646 27.88 -16.56 -1.68
CA ALA A 646 29.27 -16.11 -1.63
C ALA A 646 29.88 -16.30 -0.26
N VAL A 647 29.35 -17.23 0.53
CA VAL A 647 29.80 -17.50 1.89
C VAL A 647 31.25 -17.94 1.88
N ARG A 648 32.03 -17.36 2.79
CA ARG A 648 33.43 -17.76 3.00
C ARG A 648 33.48 -19.24 3.31
N ARG A 649 34.13 -20.03 2.42
CA ARG A 649 34.21 -21.47 2.60
C ARG A 649 35.18 -21.78 3.69
N GLN A 650 34.76 -22.60 4.64
CA GLN A 650 35.62 -23.12 5.71
C GLN A 650 36.55 -24.18 5.17
N ARG A 651 37.73 -24.29 5.76
CA ARG A 651 38.69 -25.36 5.49
C ARG A 651 38.56 -26.43 6.57
N ILE A 652 38.62 -27.68 6.13
CA ILE A 652 38.68 -28.85 7.01
C ILE A 652 40.05 -29.47 6.88
N TYR A 653 40.71 -29.66 7.99
CA TYR A 653 42.00 -30.34 8.06
C TYR A 653 41.78 -31.66 8.76
N THR A 654 42.33 -32.76 8.19
CA THR A 654 42.51 -34.03 8.87
C THR A 654 43.98 -34.18 9.18
N VAL A 655 44.34 -34.10 10.45
CA VAL A 655 45.72 -34.02 10.91
C VAL A 655 46.06 -35.26 11.75
N PRO A 656 46.85 -36.20 11.21
CA PRO A 656 47.34 -37.32 11.98
C PRO A 656 48.59 -36.91 12.82
N LEU A 657 48.39 -36.72 14.11
CA LEU A 657 49.40 -36.30 15.06
C LEU A 657 50.09 -37.51 15.71
N LEU A 658 51.39 -37.46 15.88
CA LEU A 658 52.14 -38.42 16.72
C LEU A 658 52.15 -37.88 18.15
N ASN A 659 51.71 -38.69 19.10
CA ASN A 659 51.63 -38.34 20.51
C ASN A 659 52.18 -39.44 21.40
N TYR A 660 53.37 -39.22 21.90
CA TYR A 660 54.11 -40.16 22.77
C TYR A 660 54.65 -39.47 24.04
N ASP A 661 54.89 -40.24 25.11
CA ASP A 661 55.42 -39.70 26.36
C ASP A 661 56.75 -39.01 26.16
N PHE A 662 57.61 -39.63 25.37
CA PHE A 662 58.91 -39.08 25.02
C PHE A 662 59.08 -38.98 23.53
N GLU A 663 59.61 -37.85 23.06
CA GLU A 663 59.86 -37.58 21.64
C GLU A 663 61.22 -36.81 21.48
N GLY A 664 61.89 -37.05 20.39
CA GLY A 664 63.00 -36.20 19.96
C GLY A 664 62.52 -35.14 19.03
N ASP A 665 62.80 -33.88 19.32
CA ASP A 665 62.50 -32.76 18.41
C ASP A 665 63.42 -32.81 17.15
N LYS A 666 63.19 -31.93 16.20
CA LYS A 666 64.02 -31.88 14.96
C LYS A 666 65.44 -31.52 15.23
N ASN A 667 65.80 -31.04 16.41
CA ASN A 667 67.19 -30.77 16.87
C ASN A 667 67.81 -31.94 17.66
N ASN A 668 67.16 -33.12 17.66
CA ASN A 668 67.56 -34.32 18.41
C ASN A 668 67.56 -34.11 19.94
N MET A 669 66.84 -33.15 20.47
CA MET A 669 66.63 -32.98 21.90
C MET A 669 65.43 -33.83 22.33
N THR A 670 65.69 -34.77 23.28
CA THR A 670 64.62 -35.58 23.84
C THR A 670 63.82 -34.76 24.84
N VAL A 671 62.54 -34.62 24.57
CA VAL A 671 61.55 -33.92 25.43
C VAL A 671 60.45 -34.91 25.82
N GLY A 672 59.86 -34.71 27.00
CA GLY A 672 58.72 -35.48 27.45
C GLY A 672 58.90 -36.03 28.88
N TYR A 673 57.89 -36.69 29.34
CA TYR A 673 57.77 -37.32 30.64
C TYR A 673 56.67 -38.39 30.59
N GLU A 674 56.66 -39.26 31.56
CA GLU A 674 55.67 -40.32 31.69
C GLU A 674 54.28 -39.72 31.95
N GLY A 675 53.27 -40.06 31.11
CA GLY A 675 51.91 -39.52 31.16
C GLY A 675 51.67 -38.29 30.27
N ARG A 676 52.74 -37.76 29.62
CA ARG A 676 52.60 -36.59 28.72
C ARG A 676 51.61 -36.84 27.58
N ALA A 677 51.62 -38.01 26.97
CA ALA A 677 50.70 -38.35 25.87
C ALA A 677 49.26 -38.36 26.31
N ALA A 678 48.96 -38.83 27.55
CA ALA A 678 47.63 -38.83 28.10
C ALA A 678 47.12 -37.40 28.39
N GLU A 679 47.98 -36.54 28.98
CA GLU A 679 47.62 -35.13 29.26
C GLU A 679 47.30 -34.36 27.97
N ARG A 680 48.09 -34.53 26.93
CA ARG A 680 47.86 -33.87 25.62
C ARG A 680 46.57 -34.35 24.95
N LEU A 681 46.32 -35.67 25.01
CA LEU A 681 45.07 -36.22 24.52
C LEU A 681 43.85 -35.64 25.27
N GLN A 682 43.92 -35.65 26.59
CA GLN A 682 42.86 -35.10 27.44
C GLN A 682 42.64 -33.62 27.19
N ALA A 683 43.70 -32.84 26.95
CA ALA A 683 43.57 -31.41 26.61
C ALA A 683 42.84 -31.20 25.28
N LEU A 684 43.13 -32.02 24.25
CA LEU A 684 42.43 -31.93 22.95
C LEU A 684 40.98 -32.38 23.07
N GLU A 685 40.69 -33.47 23.77
CA GLU A 685 39.32 -33.95 24.03
C GLU A 685 38.49 -32.94 24.84
N SER A 686 39.10 -32.29 25.83
CA SER A 686 38.46 -31.21 26.58
C SER A 686 38.11 -30.01 25.68
N THR A 687 39.06 -29.62 24.83
CA THR A 687 38.86 -28.53 23.86
C THR A 687 37.73 -28.85 22.87
N GLU A 688 37.66 -30.08 22.36
CA GLU A 688 36.61 -30.60 21.51
C GLU A 688 35.25 -30.56 22.24
N SER A 689 35.19 -31.11 23.46
CA SER A 689 33.97 -31.18 24.27
C SER A 689 33.42 -29.83 24.65
N ASN A 690 34.29 -28.84 24.88
CA ASN A 690 33.87 -27.45 25.16
C ASN A 690 33.48 -26.66 23.91
N GLY A 691 33.86 -27.11 22.71
CA GLY A 691 33.69 -26.37 21.48
C GLY A 691 34.54 -25.10 21.37
N ASP A 692 35.68 -25.10 22.05
CA ASP A 692 36.57 -23.93 22.13
C ASP A 692 37.21 -23.61 20.77
N VAL A 693 37.27 -22.30 20.46
CA VAL A 693 38.00 -21.80 19.28
C VAL A 693 39.49 -21.74 19.63
N ILE A 694 40.31 -22.51 18.92
CA ILE A 694 41.74 -22.56 19.09
C ILE A 694 42.50 -22.05 17.86
N ILE A 695 43.81 -21.86 18.02
CA ILE A 695 44.73 -21.59 16.92
C ILE A 695 45.41 -22.88 16.48
N PHE A 696 45.28 -23.21 15.21
CA PHE A 696 46.05 -24.24 14.53
C PHE A 696 47.17 -23.58 13.72
N GLN A 697 48.39 -24.00 13.97
CA GLN A 697 49.59 -23.55 13.27
C GLN A 697 50.17 -24.73 12.50
N ASP A 698 50.31 -24.59 11.19
CA ASP A 698 51.01 -25.52 10.32
C ASP A 698 52.34 -24.87 9.92
N PHE A 699 53.43 -25.28 10.57
CA PHE A 699 54.76 -24.73 10.35
C PHE A 699 55.37 -25.18 9.02
N THR A 700 54.87 -26.29 8.46
CA THR A 700 55.29 -26.79 7.16
C THR A 700 54.83 -25.92 6.02
N ASN A 701 53.58 -25.43 6.13
CA ASN A 701 52.95 -24.56 5.12
C ASN A 701 52.96 -23.09 5.51
N ASN A 702 53.57 -22.73 6.65
CA ASN A 702 53.54 -21.37 7.22
C ASN A 702 52.11 -20.79 7.33
N GLU A 703 51.19 -21.59 7.83
CA GLU A 703 49.77 -21.23 7.96
C GLU A 703 49.36 -21.17 9.44
N THR A 704 48.63 -20.12 9.81
CA THR A 704 48.03 -19.97 11.13
C THR A 704 46.57 -19.63 10.96
N VAL A 705 45.69 -20.48 11.50
CA VAL A 705 44.23 -20.32 11.36
C VAL A 705 43.50 -20.51 12.68
N ARG A 706 42.39 -19.80 12.85
CA ARG A 706 41.45 -20.06 13.95
C ARG A 706 40.57 -21.23 13.55
N CYS A 707 40.37 -22.18 14.45
CA CYS A 707 39.59 -23.37 14.15
C CYS A 707 38.91 -23.94 15.41
N VAL A 708 37.99 -24.86 15.19
CA VAL A 708 37.40 -25.73 16.22
C VAL A 708 37.78 -27.18 15.92
N ILE A 709 37.90 -27.99 16.95
CA ILE A 709 38.09 -29.43 16.80
C ILE A 709 36.71 -30.06 16.60
N GLU A 710 36.50 -30.75 15.48
CA GLU A 710 35.25 -31.45 15.18
C GLU A 710 35.26 -32.91 15.68
N SER A 711 36.44 -33.55 15.67
CA SER A 711 36.59 -34.88 16.22
C SER A 711 38.04 -35.16 16.57
N THR A 712 38.23 -35.90 17.66
CA THR A 712 39.50 -36.44 18.13
C THR A 712 39.41 -37.97 18.17
N THR A 713 40.29 -38.67 17.45
CA THR A 713 40.34 -40.13 17.47
C THR A 713 41.74 -40.54 17.88
N PHE A 714 41.88 -41.26 19.02
CA PHE A 714 43.15 -41.80 19.47
C PHE A 714 43.30 -43.26 19.07
N ILE A 715 44.43 -43.59 18.46
CA ILE A 715 44.79 -44.93 18.02
C ILE A 715 46.15 -45.29 18.66
N ARG A 716 46.09 -46.28 19.51
CA ARG A 716 47.33 -46.78 20.14
C ARG A 716 48.21 -47.52 19.12
N GLU A 717 49.41 -47.03 18.92
CA GLU A 717 50.41 -47.63 17.99
C GLU A 717 51.78 -47.76 18.66
N THR A 718 52.60 -48.68 18.15
CA THR A 718 53.98 -48.71 18.52
C THR A 718 54.75 -47.52 17.95
N PRO A 719 55.77 -46.98 18.64
CA PRO A 719 56.53 -45.86 18.14
C PRO A 719 57.07 -46.12 16.72
N PRO A 720 56.75 -45.18 15.74
CA PRO A 720 57.14 -45.42 14.35
C PRO A 720 58.66 -45.29 14.10
N GLU A 721 59.35 -44.58 14.98
CA GLU A 721 60.78 -44.29 14.86
C GLU A 721 61.45 -44.33 16.24
N ARG A 722 62.78 -44.50 16.25
CA ARG A 722 63.56 -44.55 17.50
C ARG A 722 63.53 -43.28 18.35
N ARG A 723 63.11 -42.17 17.75
CA ARG A 723 62.93 -40.87 18.45
C ARG A 723 61.69 -40.78 19.32
N PHE A 724 60.77 -41.73 19.22
CA PHE A 724 59.60 -41.82 20.06
C PHE A 724 59.70 -43.02 21.00
N SER A 725 59.26 -42.84 22.25
CA SER A 725 59.19 -43.92 23.23
C SER A 725 58.15 -43.67 24.32
N GLY A 726 57.87 -44.68 25.14
CA GLY A 726 56.87 -44.64 26.19
C GLY A 726 55.46 -44.97 25.69
N PHE A 727 54.44 -44.60 26.47
CA PHE A 727 53.09 -44.77 26.12
C PHE A 727 52.71 -43.73 25.03
N GLY A 728 51.86 -44.12 24.09
CA GLY A 728 51.39 -43.20 23.08
C GLY A 728 50.76 -43.87 21.88
N GLY A 729 50.59 -43.09 20.81
CA GLY A 729 49.99 -43.50 19.57
C GLY A 729 49.74 -42.32 18.61
N ARG A 730 48.81 -42.53 17.77
CA ARG A 730 48.39 -41.52 16.79
C ARG A 730 47.06 -40.88 17.23
N ILE A 731 47.00 -39.54 17.15
CA ILE A 731 45.75 -38.78 17.29
C ILE A 731 45.37 -38.28 15.89
N VAL A 732 44.19 -38.66 15.40
CA VAL A 732 43.64 -38.11 14.17
C VAL A 732 42.65 -37.03 14.55
N LEU A 733 43.02 -35.80 14.26
CA LEU A 733 42.15 -34.62 14.47
C LEU A 733 41.43 -34.23 13.18
N GLN A 734 40.16 -33.97 13.29
CA GLN A 734 39.44 -33.16 12.30
C GLN A 734 39.21 -31.76 12.87
N ILE A 735 39.72 -30.77 12.21
CA ILE A 735 39.58 -29.37 12.62
C ILE A 735 39.00 -28.56 11.48
N ARG A 736 38.13 -27.61 11.83
CA ARG A 736 37.46 -26.73 10.88
C ARG A 736 37.79 -25.27 11.19
N THR A 737 38.13 -24.50 10.17
CA THR A 737 38.33 -23.05 10.33
C THR A 737 37.02 -22.34 10.66
N VAL A 738 37.13 -21.33 11.52
CA VAL A 738 35.99 -20.48 11.94
C VAL A 738 35.99 -19.18 11.14
#